data_c8d01799a4972c912a4958e1f9936c30
#
_entry.id   c8d01799a4972c912a4958e1f9936c30
#
_cell.length_a   1.000
_cell.length_b   1.000
_cell.length_c   1.000
_cell.angle_alpha   90.00
_cell.angle_beta   90.00
_cell.angle_gamma   90.00
#
_symmetry.space_group_name_H-M   'P 1'
#
loop_
_entity.id
_entity.type
_entity.pdbx_description
1 polymer ?
#
loop_
_entity_poly.entity_id
_entity_poly.type
_entity_poly.pdbx_seq_one_letter_code
_entity_poly.pdbx_strand_id
1 'polypeptide(L)'
;MSERTAGRLVGVDVGGTFTDLVCLDPSAPGGIRLAKVPTTVANQADGVLAALAAAGVEAGQVEQIVHGTTTTTNALLERKVARTGLITTRGFRDVLELGRRTRPTSYGLTGRFEPLIPRELRLEVAERVDADGEVLVPLDEAGVLAAVAALKALGCESVVVHFLHSYANRAHERRAVELVRQAWPEAAVTAGSEILSEFREYERGTTAAVNAAVQPVLRRYLDRLAGGLRQQGYARELLVMQGNGGTVAAGLAADHAVNTVMSGPASGVIAAAYTATAAGFPNAITYDMGGTSSDVGLILDGLPRIHAELDLEYGMPIHVPMVDVHTIGAGGGSIARIDEAGLLRVGPESAGATPGPICYGRGGTEPTITDANLVLGRLDPDRLLAVDHPVTVDDVAAIIQARIGDPLGLTAEQAAAAILRIANDKMAGAVRMVSLARGHDPRDFALFAFGGAGPLHATALARELAIPHVVIPARPGITNAIGCVVADLRHDYVNTLNTPLADLDITQVHRLFREQEAAGRATIEAEAVEVERIEARRSVDMQFQGQSHILSVALEHGEPSLPDLEQRFATAYWERFAVELPEIRPVLVNLHTAVLGKRRPVPLAALAGSDEREATAEAAITGRRSVWFEGTGRIDTPVYRRERLPEGAAFDGPAIVAQFDATTVIEPGQSARLDADGNLLVTVRVGETT
;
A
#
# COMPACT_ATOMS: atom_id res chain seq x y z
N MET A 1 10.14 -24.73 30.17
CA MET A 1 10.32 -23.98 28.94
C MET A 1 11.04 -22.70 29.31
N SER A 2 12.31 -22.53 28.93
CA SER A 2 13.04 -21.29 29.20
C SER A 2 12.39 -20.17 28.42
N GLU A 3 12.03 -19.06 29.07
CA GLU A 3 11.68 -17.81 28.40
C GLU A 3 12.87 -17.44 27.49
N ARG A 4 12.75 -17.71 26.19
CA ARG A 4 13.66 -17.11 25.22
C ARG A 4 13.42 -15.60 25.30
N THR A 5 14.43 -14.86 25.70
CA THR A 5 14.45 -13.40 25.58
C THR A 5 14.04 -13.05 24.16
N ALA A 6 13.01 -12.22 24.01
CA ALA A 6 12.53 -11.78 22.71
C ALA A 6 13.70 -11.11 21.95
N GLY A 7 14.02 -11.64 20.78
CA GLY A 7 15.06 -11.08 19.92
C GLY A 7 14.64 -9.73 19.33
N ARG A 8 15.60 -8.98 18.77
CA ARG A 8 15.33 -7.70 18.12
C ARG A 8 14.58 -7.91 16.81
N LEU A 9 13.45 -7.24 16.63
CA LEU A 9 12.68 -7.22 15.38
C LEU A 9 12.81 -5.85 14.73
N VAL A 10 13.15 -5.82 13.44
CA VAL A 10 13.35 -4.57 12.68
C VAL A 10 12.39 -4.51 11.52
N GLY A 11 11.63 -3.42 11.44
CA GLY A 11 10.87 -3.02 10.27
C GLY A 11 11.51 -1.78 9.63
N VAL A 12 11.69 -1.82 8.33
CA VAL A 12 12.22 -0.69 7.55
C VAL A 12 11.30 -0.43 6.38
N ASP A 13 10.81 0.79 6.27
CA ASP A 13 10.06 1.24 5.09
C ASP A 13 10.85 2.31 4.33
N VAL A 14 11.09 2.06 3.05
CA VAL A 14 11.78 3.02 2.17
C VAL A 14 10.75 3.77 1.36
N GLY A 15 10.41 4.98 1.81
CA GLY A 15 9.56 5.90 1.07
C GLY A 15 10.34 6.76 0.05
N GLY A 16 9.61 7.59 -0.69
CA GLY A 16 10.22 8.48 -1.69
C GLY A 16 11.10 9.59 -1.09
N THR A 17 10.86 10.01 0.15
CA THR A 17 11.55 11.13 0.81
C THR A 17 12.41 10.66 1.98
N PHE A 18 11.88 9.77 2.81
CA PHE A 18 12.53 9.25 4.01
C PHE A 18 12.54 7.73 4.01
N THR A 19 13.56 7.18 4.65
CA THR A 19 13.63 5.78 5.08
C THR A 19 13.36 5.74 6.57
N ASP A 20 12.28 5.05 6.94
CA ASP A 20 11.79 4.92 8.31
C ASP A 20 12.18 3.56 8.87
N LEU A 21 12.70 3.53 10.10
CA LEU A 21 13.08 2.32 10.79
C LEU A 21 12.46 2.27 12.19
N VAL A 22 11.90 1.12 12.50
CA VAL A 22 11.52 0.73 13.87
C VAL A 22 12.25 -0.55 14.24
N CYS A 23 12.90 -0.55 15.41
CA CYS A 23 13.47 -1.74 16.01
C CYS A 23 12.83 -1.96 17.38
N LEU A 24 12.13 -3.07 17.57
CA LEU A 24 11.71 -3.55 18.89
C LEU A 24 12.95 -4.18 19.54
N ASP A 25 13.44 -3.55 20.59
CA ASP A 25 14.64 -3.95 21.32
C ASP A 25 14.34 -3.96 22.81
N PRO A 26 14.05 -5.12 23.43
CA PRO A 26 13.75 -5.20 24.86
C PRO A 26 14.87 -4.66 25.77
N SER A 27 16.09 -4.51 25.24
CA SER A 27 17.23 -3.96 25.99
C SER A 27 17.38 -2.44 25.88
N ALA A 28 16.63 -1.80 24.96
CA ALA A 28 16.68 -0.36 24.77
C ALA A 28 15.78 0.37 25.79
N PRO A 29 16.10 1.62 26.15
CA PRO A 29 15.18 2.48 26.89
C PRO A 29 13.82 2.54 26.20
N GLY A 30 12.73 2.30 26.93
CA GLY A 30 11.39 2.24 26.36
C GLY A 30 11.11 1.06 25.42
N GLY A 31 12.03 0.09 25.26
CA GLY A 31 11.82 -1.12 24.45
C GLY A 31 11.90 -0.92 22.93
N ILE A 32 12.27 0.27 22.45
CA ILE A 32 12.22 0.64 21.02
C ILE A 32 13.40 1.52 20.61
N ARG A 33 13.86 1.34 19.37
CA ARG A 33 14.77 2.27 18.69
C ARG A 33 14.14 2.74 17.39
N LEU A 34 14.31 3.99 17.07
CA LEU A 34 13.72 4.64 15.89
C LEU A 34 14.80 5.35 15.09
N ALA A 35 14.64 5.36 13.77
CA ALA A 35 15.39 6.24 12.89
C ALA A 35 14.50 6.70 11.73
N LYS A 36 14.72 7.93 11.31
CA LYS A 36 14.14 8.52 10.10
C LYS A 36 15.28 9.24 9.38
N VAL A 37 15.71 8.70 8.24
CA VAL A 37 16.83 9.24 7.46
C VAL A 37 16.35 9.61 6.05
N PRO A 38 16.95 10.61 5.38
CA PRO A 38 16.64 10.90 3.99
C PRO A 38 16.88 9.69 3.10
N THR A 39 15.94 9.40 2.19
CA THR A 39 16.10 8.29 1.23
C THR A 39 17.21 8.60 0.25
N THR A 40 18.13 7.64 0.07
CA THR A 40 19.20 7.72 -0.92
C THR A 40 18.67 7.28 -2.28
N VAL A 41 18.23 8.22 -3.12
CA VAL A 41 17.58 7.95 -4.41
C VAL A 41 18.47 7.12 -5.34
N ALA A 42 19.79 7.36 -5.34
CA ALA A 42 20.74 6.63 -6.19
C ALA A 42 20.90 5.15 -5.80
N ASN A 43 20.71 4.82 -4.53
CA ASN A 43 20.83 3.47 -4.00
C ASN A 43 20.04 3.33 -2.69
N GLN A 44 18.80 2.90 -2.78
CA GLN A 44 17.93 2.77 -1.62
C GLN A 44 18.46 1.77 -0.56
N ALA A 45 19.29 0.79 -0.94
CA ALA A 45 19.90 -0.14 0.01
C ALA A 45 20.82 0.58 1.03
N ASP A 46 21.54 1.63 0.60
CA ASP A 46 22.38 2.42 1.49
C ASP A 46 21.53 3.19 2.52
N GLY A 47 20.32 3.60 2.16
CA GLY A 47 19.37 4.23 3.08
C GLY A 47 18.95 3.29 4.22
N VAL A 48 18.72 2.00 3.92
CA VAL A 48 18.41 0.98 4.94
C VAL A 48 19.58 0.78 5.90
N LEU A 49 20.80 0.64 5.37
CA LEU A 49 22.01 0.47 6.19
C LEU A 49 22.29 1.71 7.03
N ALA A 50 22.07 2.91 6.48
CA ALA A 50 22.18 4.17 7.21
C ALA A 50 21.12 4.29 8.32
N ALA A 51 19.90 3.85 8.10
CA ALA A 51 18.83 3.84 9.11
C ALA A 51 19.18 2.90 10.27
N LEU A 52 19.73 1.70 10.01
CA LEU A 52 20.22 0.79 11.05
C LEU A 52 21.34 1.45 11.89
N ALA A 53 22.31 2.09 11.24
CA ALA A 53 23.39 2.79 11.92
C ALA A 53 22.87 3.97 12.76
N ALA A 54 21.95 4.78 12.22
CA ALA A 54 21.35 5.92 12.94
C ALA A 54 20.53 5.47 14.16
N ALA A 55 19.86 4.31 14.09
CA ALA A 55 19.16 3.70 15.22
C ALA A 55 20.10 3.02 16.23
N GLY A 56 21.41 2.90 15.94
CA GLY A 56 22.35 2.15 16.75
C GLY A 56 22.04 0.65 16.80
N VAL A 57 21.51 0.08 15.72
CA VAL A 57 21.14 -1.32 15.61
C VAL A 57 22.25 -2.09 14.90
N GLU A 58 22.84 -3.06 15.62
CA GLU A 58 23.81 -3.99 15.05
C GLU A 58 23.05 -5.13 14.34
N ALA A 59 23.19 -5.23 13.02
CA ALA A 59 22.44 -6.20 12.21
C ALA A 59 22.66 -7.66 12.66
N GLY A 60 23.85 -8.01 13.13
CA GLY A 60 24.17 -9.35 13.65
C GLY A 60 23.37 -9.77 14.90
N GLN A 61 22.77 -8.82 15.61
CA GLN A 61 21.94 -9.08 16.81
C GLN A 61 20.43 -9.07 16.51
N VAL A 62 20.05 -8.86 15.26
CA VAL A 62 18.66 -8.80 14.85
C VAL A 62 18.14 -10.21 14.54
N GLU A 63 17.01 -10.56 15.13
CA GLU A 63 16.31 -11.82 14.86
C GLU A 63 15.62 -11.83 13.50
N GLN A 64 14.97 -10.71 13.15
CA GLN A 64 14.27 -10.60 11.88
C GLN A 64 14.29 -9.16 11.36
N ILE A 65 14.64 -9.00 10.08
CA ILE A 65 14.48 -7.75 9.33
C ILE A 65 13.38 -7.93 8.31
N VAL A 66 12.40 -7.03 8.33
CA VAL A 66 11.33 -6.94 7.33
C VAL A 66 11.42 -5.60 6.62
N HIS A 67 11.41 -5.64 5.31
CA HIS A 67 11.68 -4.50 4.48
C HIS A 67 10.51 -4.18 3.54
N GLY A 68 9.98 -2.95 3.62
CA GLY A 68 9.07 -2.33 2.67
C GLY A 68 9.85 -1.52 1.63
N THR A 69 9.52 -1.63 0.36
CA THR A 69 10.23 -0.95 -0.72
C THR A 69 9.31 -0.34 -1.76
N THR A 70 9.64 0.85 -2.22
CA THR A 70 8.96 1.52 -3.35
C THR A 70 9.67 1.29 -4.69
N THR A 71 10.76 0.48 -4.70
CA THR A 71 11.61 0.26 -5.90
C THR A 71 10.79 -0.18 -7.11
N THR A 72 9.91 -1.16 -6.95
CA THR A 72 9.10 -1.73 -8.04
C THR A 72 8.08 -0.73 -8.56
N THR A 73 7.35 -0.07 -7.67
CA THR A 73 6.33 0.93 -8.02
C THR A 73 6.98 2.12 -8.75
N ASN A 74 8.09 2.63 -8.22
CA ASN A 74 8.80 3.75 -8.86
C ASN A 74 9.39 3.37 -10.22
N ALA A 75 9.98 2.17 -10.35
CA ALA A 75 10.50 1.68 -11.63
C ALA A 75 9.41 1.64 -12.71
N LEU A 76 8.19 1.22 -12.35
CA LEU A 76 7.05 1.19 -13.29
C LEU A 76 6.57 2.60 -13.64
N LEU A 77 6.33 3.46 -12.65
CA LEU A 77 5.83 4.83 -12.86
C LEU A 77 6.82 5.70 -13.68
N GLU A 78 8.13 5.51 -13.46
CA GLU A 78 9.18 6.22 -14.19
C GLU A 78 9.58 5.53 -15.50
N ARG A 79 8.98 4.39 -15.82
CA ARG A 79 9.34 3.54 -16.98
C ARG A 79 10.83 3.15 -17.01
N LYS A 80 11.49 3.11 -15.84
CA LYS A 80 12.89 2.68 -15.65
C LYS A 80 12.96 1.18 -15.36
N VAL A 81 12.56 0.38 -16.31
CA VAL A 81 12.45 -1.08 -16.21
C VAL A 81 13.43 -1.78 -17.13
N ALA A 82 13.62 -3.09 -16.93
CA ALA A 82 14.46 -3.91 -17.79
C ALA A 82 13.87 -4.02 -19.21
N ARG A 83 14.75 -4.04 -20.24
CA ARG A 83 14.32 -4.30 -21.61
C ARG A 83 13.84 -5.74 -21.74
N THR A 84 12.54 -5.91 -21.91
CA THR A 84 11.85 -7.20 -21.83
C THR A 84 11.38 -7.66 -23.18
N GLY A 85 11.57 -8.96 -23.50
CA GLY A 85 11.00 -9.61 -24.67
C GLY A 85 9.81 -10.50 -24.31
N LEU A 86 8.95 -10.78 -25.29
CA LEU A 86 7.82 -11.68 -25.16
C LEU A 86 7.93 -12.82 -26.19
N ILE A 87 7.75 -14.06 -25.74
CA ILE A 87 7.52 -15.24 -26.60
C ILE A 87 6.06 -15.66 -26.39
N THR A 88 5.27 -15.65 -27.47
CA THR A 88 3.83 -15.91 -27.40
C THR A 88 3.33 -16.80 -28.54
N THR A 89 2.10 -17.29 -28.41
CA THR A 89 1.38 -18.07 -29.44
C THR A 89 1.32 -17.32 -30.77
N ARG A 90 1.60 -18.00 -31.88
CA ARG A 90 1.49 -17.43 -33.22
C ARG A 90 0.09 -16.86 -33.50
N GLY A 91 0.04 -15.60 -34.00
CA GLY A 91 -1.18 -14.84 -34.25
C GLY A 91 -1.66 -14.00 -33.08
N PHE A 92 -0.97 -13.99 -31.90
CA PHE A 92 -1.42 -13.35 -30.67
C PHE A 92 -0.44 -12.33 -30.07
N ARG A 93 0.61 -11.93 -30.80
CA ARG A 93 1.60 -10.95 -30.30
C ARG A 93 1.02 -9.57 -30.00
N ASP A 94 -0.11 -9.22 -30.60
CA ASP A 94 -0.70 -7.89 -30.45
C ASP A 94 -1.72 -7.80 -29.30
N VAL A 95 -1.93 -8.87 -28.52
CA VAL A 95 -2.83 -8.89 -27.35
C VAL A 95 -2.47 -7.78 -26.37
N LEU A 96 -1.18 -7.60 -26.04
CA LEU A 96 -0.73 -6.56 -25.10
C LEU A 96 -0.94 -5.13 -25.61
N GLU A 97 -1.08 -4.93 -26.92
CA GLU A 97 -1.32 -3.62 -27.51
C GLU A 97 -2.81 -3.34 -27.71
N LEU A 98 -3.57 -4.36 -28.06
CA LEU A 98 -5.01 -4.25 -28.25
C LEU A 98 -5.74 -4.00 -26.93
N GLY A 99 -5.26 -4.59 -25.84
CA GLY A 99 -5.79 -4.43 -24.51
C GLY A 99 -7.30 -4.70 -24.43
N ARG A 100 -7.97 -4.04 -23.52
CA ARG A 100 -9.43 -4.10 -23.36
C ARG A 100 -10.19 -3.22 -24.36
N ARG A 101 -9.51 -2.52 -25.26
CA ARG A 101 -10.07 -1.55 -26.21
C ARG A 101 -10.90 -0.44 -25.55
N THR A 102 -10.65 -0.15 -24.30
CA THR A 102 -11.21 1.00 -23.60
C THR A 102 -10.56 2.29 -24.08
N ARG A 103 -11.18 3.43 -23.80
CA ARG A 103 -10.63 4.75 -24.14
C ARG A 103 -9.97 5.38 -22.93
N PRO A 104 -8.81 6.07 -23.08
CA PRO A 104 -8.17 6.79 -21.98
C PRO A 104 -9.05 7.89 -21.38
N THR A 105 -9.88 8.51 -22.23
CA THR A 105 -10.81 9.57 -21.85
C THR A 105 -12.20 9.25 -22.38
N SER A 106 -13.24 9.63 -21.63
CA SER A 106 -14.64 9.39 -22.00
C SER A 106 -15.04 10.08 -23.31
N TYR A 107 -14.37 11.19 -23.65
CA TYR A 107 -14.63 11.99 -24.83
C TYR A 107 -13.36 12.22 -25.63
N GLY A 108 -13.51 12.30 -26.96
CA GLY A 108 -12.40 12.50 -27.90
C GLY A 108 -11.80 11.17 -28.39
N LEU A 109 -10.84 11.30 -29.33
CA LEU A 109 -10.10 10.21 -29.95
C LEU A 109 -8.60 10.28 -29.58
N THR A 110 -8.27 11.05 -28.56
CA THR A 110 -6.90 11.28 -28.10
C THR A 110 -6.55 10.32 -26.96
N GLY A 111 -5.29 10.01 -26.87
CA GLY A 111 -4.71 9.09 -25.88
C GLY A 111 -4.31 7.78 -26.53
N ARG A 112 -3.17 7.28 -26.07
CA ARG A 112 -2.60 5.99 -26.47
C ARG A 112 -2.33 5.18 -25.23
N PHE A 113 -2.59 3.88 -25.33
CA PHE A 113 -1.95 2.92 -24.45
C PHE A 113 -0.55 2.65 -24.98
N GLU A 114 0.47 2.73 -24.14
CA GLU A 114 1.84 2.38 -24.47
C GLU A 114 2.19 1.05 -23.80
N PRO A 115 2.26 -0.05 -24.56
CA PRO A 115 2.58 -1.36 -24.02
C PRO A 115 3.96 -1.37 -23.37
N LEU A 116 4.11 -2.12 -22.25
CA LEU A 116 5.38 -2.24 -21.56
C LEU A 116 6.45 -2.94 -22.42
N ILE A 117 6.03 -3.86 -23.29
CA ILE A 117 6.90 -4.56 -24.23
C ILE A 117 6.59 -4.06 -25.64
N PRO A 118 7.51 -3.35 -26.32
CA PRO A 118 7.32 -2.87 -27.69
C PRO A 118 7.07 -4.01 -28.69
N ARG A 119 6.34 -3.73 -29.76
CA ARG A 119 5.90 -4.75 -30.74
C ARG A 119 7.04 -5.55 -31.35
N GLU A 120 8.17 -4.92 -31.63
CA GLU A 120 9.38 -5.57 -32.18
C GLU A 120 10.04 -6.57 -31.25
N LEU A 121 9.74 -6.51 -29.95
CA LEU A 121 10.23 -7.45 -28.93
C LEU A 121 9.22 -8.55 -28.59
N ARG A 122 8.10 -8.63 -29.32
CA ARG A 122 7.09 -9.68 -29.15
C ARG A 122 7.23 -10.68 -30.30
N LEU A 123 7.75 -11.87 -30.00
CA LEU A 123 8.03 -12.91 -30.96
C LEU A 123 7.03 -14.06 -30.83
N GLU A 124 6.64 -14.61 -31.96
CA GLU A 124 5.61 -15.64 -32.06
C GLU A 124 6.23 -17.01 -32.31
N VAL A 125 5.69 -18.03 -31.64
CA VAL A 125 6.08 -19.42 -31.80
C VAL A 125 4.86 -20.26 -32.17
N ALA A 126 5.04 -21.24 -33.05
CA ALA A 126 3.97 -22.18 -33.39
C ALA A 126 3.72 -23.10 -32.20
N GLU A 127 2.57 -22.97 -31.63
CA GLU A 127 1.99 -23.83 -30.60
C GLU A 127 0.50 -23.50 -30.47
N ARG A 128 -0.31 -24.41 -29.93
CA ARG A 128 -1.70 -24.12 -29.58
C ARG A 128 -2.22 -25.11 -28.55
N VAL A 129 -2.74 -24.58 -27.46
CA VAL A 129 -3.59 -25.26 -26.50
C VAL A 129 -4.99 -24.63 -26.59
N ASP A 130 -6.06 -25.41 -26.47
CA ASP A 130 -7.42 -24.90 -26.41
C ASP A 130 -7.90 -24.62 -24.99
N ALA A 131 -9.15 -24.17 -24.84
CA ALA A 131 -9.72 -23.81 -23.55
C ALA A 131 -9.91 -25.00 -22.59
N ASP A 132 -10.00 -26.21 -23.13
CA ASP A 132 -10.14 -27.45 -22.37
C ASP A 132 -8.78 -28.03 -21.98
N GLY A 133 -7.68 -27.39 -22.41
CA GLY A 133 -6.31 -27.82 -22.12
C GLY A 133 -5.75 -28.86 -23.11
N GLU A 134 -6.47 -29.17 -24.20
CA GLU A 134 -6.01 -30.11 -25.24
C GLU A 134 -4.99 -29.44 -26.17
N VAL A 135 -3.96 -30.18 -26.54
CA VAL A 135 -2.90 -29.71 -27.43
C VAL A 135 -3.36 -29.84 -28.87
N LEU A 136 -3.68 -28.73 -29.54
CA LEU A 136 -4.06 -28.68 -30.95
C LEU A 136 -2.84 -28.60 -31.87
N VAL A 137 -1.78 -27.88 -31.46
CA VAL A 137 -0.51 -27.75 -32.19
C VAL A 137 0.62 -27.92 -31.19
N PRO A 138 1.51 -28.90 -31.38
CA PRO A 138 2.68 -29.13 -30.53
C PRO A 138 3.60 -27.90 -30.52
N LEU A 139 4.35 -27.71 -29.42
CA LEU A 139 5.32 -26.64 -29.29
C LEU A 139 6.45 -26.77 -30.30
N ASP A 140 6.70 -25.74 -31.09
CA ASP A 140 7.88 -25.61 -31.96
C ASP A 140 9.10 -25.18 -31.11
N GLU A 141 9.82 -26.15 -30.56
CA GLU A 141 11.01 -25.91 -29.74
C GLU A 141 12.12 -25.16 -30.51
N ALA A 142 12.27 -25.45 -31.82
CA ALA A 142 13.26 -24.75 -32.65
C ALA A 142 12.88 -23.26 -32.82
N GLY A 143 11.57 -22.98 -32.95
CA GLY A 143 11.03 -21.62 -32.98
C GLY A 143 11.26 -20.88 -31.67
N VAL A 144 11.13 -21.54 -30.52
CA VAL A 144 11.49 -20.95 -29.20
C VAL A 144 12.95 -20.56 -29.15
N LEU A 145 13.88 -21.45 -29.54
CA LEU A 145 15.32 -21.17 -29.52
C LEU A 145 15.69 -20.03 -30.50
N ALA A 146 15.05 -19.96 -31.67
CA ALA A 146 15.23 -18.86 -32.61
C ALA A 146 14.75 -17.52 -32.01
N ALA A 147 13.59 -17.51 -31.34
CA ALA A 147 13.07 -16.33 -30.65
C ALA A 147 14.01 -15.88 -29.53
N VAL A 148 14.55 -16.80 -28.71
CA VAL A 148 15.55 -16.50 -27.67
C VAL A 148 16.78 -15.82 -28.27
N ALA A 149 17.35 -16.38 -29.35
CA ALA A 149 18.51 -15.82 -30.02
C ALA A 149 18.25 -14.40 -30.54
N ALA A 150 17.07 -14.16 -31.10
CA ALA A 150 16.67 -12.85 -31.60
C ALA A 150 16.49 -11.82 -30.46
N LEU A 151 15.81 -12.18 -29.35
CA LEU A 151 15.64 -11.29 -28.19
C LEU A 151 16.98 -10.95 -27.53
N LYS A 152 17.88 -11.91 -27.42
CA LYS A 152 19.24 -11.69 -26.94
C LYS A 152 20.00 -10.70 -27.82
N ALA A 153 19.92 -10.86 -29.14
CA ALA A 153 20.54 -9.95 -30.10
C ALA A 153 19.93 -8.54 -30.07
N LEU A 154 18.65 -8.42 -29.73
CA LEU A 154 17.94 -7.15 -29.54
C LEU A 154 18.25 -6.48 -28.18
N GLY A 155 19.12 -7.06 -27.36
CA GLY A 155 19.55 -6.49 -26.08
C GLY A 155 18.50 -6.58 -24.98
N CYS A 156 17.61 -7.55 -24.99
CA CYS A 156 16.72 -7.82 -23.87
C CYS A 156 17.51 -8.34 -22.66
N GLU A 157 17.02 -8.05 -21.45
CA GLU A 157 17.56 -8.54 -20.19
C GLU A 157 16.63 -9.57 -19.55
N SER A 158 15.35 -9.54 -19.92
CA SER A 158 14.34 -10.47 -19.42
C SER A 158 13.42 -10.95 -20.53
N VAL A 159 12.76 -12.11 -20.29
CA VAL A 159 11.85 -12.74 -21.24
C VAL A 159 10.59 -13.19 -20.54
N VAL A 160 9.45 -12.87 -21.13
CA VAL A 160 8.15 -13.45 -20.77
C VAL A 160 7.83 -14.58 -21.74
N VAL A 161 7.45 -15.73 -21.24
CA VAL A 161 6.78 -16.79 -22.02
C VAL A 161 5.31 -16.76 -21.64
N HIS A 162 4.44 -16.45 -22.61
CA HIS A 162 3.01 -16.30 -22.37
C HIS A 162 2.21 -16.87 -23.56
N PHE A 163 1.65 -18.08 -23.35
CA PHE A 163 0.86 -18.76 -24.35
C PHE A 163 -0.63 -18.72 -24.01
N LEU A 164 -1.46 -18.87 -25.04
CA LEU A 164 -2.90 -18.97 -24.87
C LEU A 164 -3.26 -20.22 -24.06
N HIS A 165 -4.28 -20.10 -23.23
CA HIS A 165 -4.84 -21.17 -22.41
C HIS A 165 -3.83 -21.93 -21.54
N SER A 166 -2.67 -21.32 -21.25
CA SER A 166 -1.67 -21.89 -20.33
C SER A 166 -2.18 -22.03 -18.88
N TYR A 167 -3.26 -21.34 -18.51
CA TYR A 167 -3.97 -21.54 -17.25
C TYR A 167 -4.60 -22.94 -17.16
N ALA A 168 -5.07 -23.49 -18.28
CA ALA A 168 -5.64 -24.83 -18.37
C ALA A 168 -4.54 -25.92 -18.53
N ASN A 169 -3.51 -25.65 -19.36
CA ASN A 169 -2.40 -26.57 -19.57
C ASN A 169 -1.07 -25.83 -19.70
N ARG A 170 -0.22 -25.95 -18.68
CA ARG A 170 1.06 -25.25 -18.55
C ARG A 170 2.22 -25.92 -19.28
N ALA A 171 2.03 -27.08 -19.92
CA ALA A 171 3.11 -27.91 -20.44
C ALA A 171 4.00 -27.15 -21.45
N HIS A 172 3.41 -26.44 -22.40
CA HIS A 172 4.14 -25.65 -23.41
C HIS A 172 4.92 -24.48 -22.79
N GLU A 173 4.30 -23.71 -21.88
CA GLU A 173 5.02 -22.60 -21.20
C GLU A 173 6.20 -23.13 -20.39
N ARG A 174 6.01 -24.17 -19.59
CA ARG A 174 7.09 -24.78 -18.80
C ARG A 174 8.23 -25.26 -19.68
N ARG A 175 7.90 -25.96 -20.78
CA ARG A 175 8.92 -26.43 -21.71
C ARG A 175 9.67 -25.28 -22.37
N ALA A 176 8.98 -24.26 -22.80
CA ALA A 176 9.60 -23.07 -23.38
C ALA A 176 10.50 -22.33 -22.37
N VAL A 177 10.07 -22.17 -21.12
CA VAL A 177 10.89 -21.60 -20.04
C VAL A 177 12.17 -22.42 -19.81
N GLU A 178 12.09 -23.76 -19.80
CA GLU A 178 13.27 -24.62 -19.72
C GLU A 178 14.26 -24.37 -20.87
N LEU A 179 13.77 -24.27 -22.09
CA LEU A 179 14.58 -23.98 -23.27
C LEU A 179 15.24 -22.58 -23.19
N VAL A 180 14.49 -21.57 -22.73
CA VAL A 180 15.04 -20.23 -22.51
C VAL A 180 16.17 -20.28 -21.47
N ARG A 181 15.95 -20.90 -20.31
CA ARG A 181 16.95 -21.02 -19.23
C ARG A 181 18.20 -21.76 -19.68
N GLN A 182 18.06 -22.79 -20.52
CA GLN A 182 19.19 -23.53 -21.08
C GLN A 182 19.99 -22.73 -22.10
N ALA A 183 19.29 -22.00 -22.99
CA ALA A 183 19.92 -21.24 -24.06
C ALA A 183 20.44 -19.85 -23.60
N TRP A 184 19.86 -19.33 -22.53
CA TRP A 184 20.20 -17.99 -21.99
C TRP A 184 20.10 -17.95 -20.47
N PRO A 185 21.06 -18.57 -19.74
CA PRO A 185 21.04 -18.68 -18.27
C PRO A 185 21.01 -17.37 -17.51
N GLU A 186 21.54 -16.27 -18.13
CA GLU A 186 21.63 -14.95 -17.49
C GLU A 186 20.32 -14.17 -17.57
N ALA A 187 19.38 -14.57 -18.44
CA ALA A 187 18.11 -13.87 -18.58
C ALA A 187 17.18 -14.13 -17.38
N ALA A 188 16.50 -13.07 -16.96
CA ALA A 188 15.34 -13.24 -16.09
C ALA A 188 14.18 -13.80 -16.93
N VAL A 189 13.58 -14.93 -16.50
CA VAL A 189 12.53 -15.60 -17.27
C VAL A 189 11.27 -15.73 -16.44
N THR A 190 10.17 -15.21 -16.97
CA THR A 190 8.83 -15.27 -16.37
C THR A 190 7.90 -16.13 -17.21
N ALA A 191 7.27 -17.15 -16.60
CA ALA A 191 6.14 -17.85 -17.19
C ALA A 191 4.83 -17.15 -16.82
N GLY A 192 3.97 -16.85 -17.82
CA GLY A 192 2.71 -16.16 -17.56
C GLY A 192 1.81 -16.90 -16.58
N SER A 193 1.69 -18.22 -16.74
CA SER A 193 0.86 -19.09 -15.89
C SER A 193 1.42 -19.34 -14.49
N GLU A 194 2.70 -19.05 -14.22
CA GLU A 194 3.29 -19.13 -12.88
C GLU A 194 3.03 -17.88 -12.05
N ILE A 195 2.95 -16.72 -12.73
CA ILE A 195 2.61 -15.45 -12.06
C ILE A 195 1.11 -15.35 -11.82
N LEU A 196 0.31 -15.68 -12.84
CA LEU A 196 -1.14 -15.59 -12.76
C LEU A 196 -1.79 -16.75 -13.51
N SER A 197 -2.64 -17.52 -12.84
CA SER A 197 -3.35 -18.65 -13.44
C SER A 197 -4.82 -18.33 -13.70
N GLU A 198 -5.08 -17.25 -14.44
CA GLU A 198 -6.41 -16.81 -14.85
C GLU A 198 -6.64 -16.99 -16.35
N PHE A 199 -7.92 -17.10 -16.76
CA PHE A 199 -8.28 -17.39 -18.16
C PHE A 199 -8.04 -16.22 -19.12
N ARG A 200 -8.05 -14.97 -18.64
CA ARG A 200 -7.89 -13.76 -19.45
C ARG A 200 -6.45 -13.58 -19.89
N GLU A 201 -6.19 -13.70 -21.21
CA GLU A 201 -4.83 -13.63 -21.75
C GLU A 201 -4.21 -12.23 -21.66
N TYR A 202 -5.01 -11.16 -21.73
CA TYR A 202 -4.49 -9.79 -21.64
C TYR A 202 -4.00 -9.49 -20.22
N GLU A 203 -4.83 -9.71 -19.22
CA GLU A 203 -4.52 -9.48 -17.82
C GLU A 203 -3.34 -10.36 -17.35
N ARG A 204 -3.34 -11.64 -17.74
CA ARG A 204 -2.25 -12.56 -17.45
C ARG A 204 -0.95 -12.12 -18.12
N GLY A 205 -1.02 -11.75 -19.40
CA GLY A 205 0.14 -11.28 -20.17
C GLY A 205 0.71 -9.96 -19.65
N THR A 206 -0.14 -9.01 -19.28
CA THR A 206 0.28 -7.71 -18.72
C THR A 206 0.92 -7.90 -17.35
N THR A 207 0.32 -8.70 -16.47
CA THR A 207 0.88 -9.00 -15.15
C THR A 207 2.25 -9.68 -15.26
N ALA A 208 2.39 -10.65 -16.17
CA ALA A 208 3.68 -11.30 -16.45
C ALA A 208 4.71 -10.33 -17.05
N ALA A 209 4.28 -9.42 -17.95
CA ALA A 209 5.15 -8.40 -18.51
C ALA A 209 5.67 -7.44 -17.44
N VAL A 210 4.80 -7.00 -16.52
CA VAL A 210 5.18 -6.19 -15.37
C VAL A 210 6.20 -6.93 -14.51
N ASN A 211 5.92 -8.20 -14.15
CA ASN A 211 6.86 -9.01 -13.38
C ASN A 211 8.24 -9.05 -14.02
N ALA A 212 8.31 -9.45 -15.29
CA ALA A 212 9.56 -9.60 -16.03
C ALA A 212 10.34 -8.28 -16.18
N ALA A 213 9.61 -7.16 -16.33
CA ALA A 213 10.23 -5.85 -16.49
C ALA A 213 10.86 -5.31 -15.20
N VAL A 214 10.25 -5.61 -14.03
CA VAL A 214 10.76 -5.13 -12.73
C VAL A 214 11.65 -6.13 -12.00
N GLN A 215 11.56 -7.40 -12.33
CA GLN A 215 12.32 -8.48 -11.68
C GLN A 215 13.84 -8.22 -11.64
N PRO A 216 14.54 -7.86 -12.75
CA PRO A 216 15.98 -7.59 -12.71
C PRO A 216 16.32 -6.38 -11.84
N VAL A 217 15.45 -5.38 -11.78
CA VAL A 217 15.64 -4.17 -10.98
C VAL A 217 15.56 -4.52 -9.49
N LEU A 218 14.46 -5.20 -9.09
CA LEU A 218 14.26 -5.61 -7.70
C LEU A 218 15.32 -6.60 -7.24
N ARG A 219 15.70 -7.58 -8.07
CA ARG A 219 16.74 -8.57 -7.74
C ARG A 219 18.07 -7.89 -7.43
N ARG A 220 18.55 -7.01 -8.32
CA ARG A 220 19.80 -6.27 -8.09
C ARG A 220 19.76 -5.46 -6.79
N TYR A 221 18.64 -4.87 -6.50
CA TYR A 221 18.42 -4.12 -5.26
C TYR A 221 18.48 -5.02 -4.02
N LEU A 222 17.70 -6.12 -4.00
CA LEU A 222 17.64 -7.05 -2.87
C LEU A 222 18.97 -7.79 -2.64
N ASP A 223 19.68 -8.18 -3.71
CA ASP A 223 21.00 -8.82 -3.62
C ASP A 223 22.01 -7.88 -2.96
N ARG A 224 21.99 -6.58 -3.34
CA ARG A 224 22.86 -5.57 -2.73
C ARG A 224 22.52 -5.36 -1.26
N LEU A 225 21.22 -5.22 -0.92
CA LEU A 225 20.79 -5.05 0.47
C LEU A 225 21.17 -6.25 1.32
N ALA A 226 20.83 -7.46 0.88
CA ALA A 226 21.17 -8.69 1.58
C ALA A 226 22.69 -8.90 1.72
N GLY A 227 23.46 -8.50 0.69
CA GLY A 227 24.92 -8.49 0.73
C GLY A 227 25.47 -7.55 1.80
N GLY A 228 24.97 -6.31 1.85
CA GLY A 228 25.35 -5.31 2.86
C GLY A 228 24.98 -5.75 4.29
N LEU A 229 23.79 -6.30 4.48
CA LEU A 229 23.35 -6.84 5.78
C LEU A 229 24.23 -8.02 6.24
N ARG A 230 24.58 -8.94 5.33
CA ARG A 230 25.50 -10.06 5.63
C ARG A 230 26.88 -9.57 6.06
N GLN A 231 27.42 -8.52 5.41
CA GLN A 231 28.68 -7.91 5.80
C GLN A 231 28.63 -7.30 7.21
N GLN A 232 27.44 -6.86 7.67
CA GLN A 232 27.20 -6.39 9.03
C GLN A 232 26.81 -7.51 10.01
N GLY A 233 26.93 -8.79 9.61
CA GLY A 233 26.71 -9.95 10.45
C GLY A 233 25.27 -10.48 10.50
N TYR A 234 24.34 -9.96 9.68
CA TYR A 234 22.97 -10.50 9.60
C TYR A 234 22.98 -11.84 8.86
N ALA A 235 22.61 -12.91 9.56
CA ALA A 235 22.68 -14.29 9.04
C ALA A 235 21.31 -14.92 8.78
N ARG A 236 20.21 -14.17 8.98
CA ARG A 236 18.84 -14.64 8.81
C ARG A 236 18.32 -14.29 7.43
N GLU A 237 17.14 -14.84 7.09
CA GLU A 237 16.44 -14.48 5.86
C GLU A 237 15.88 -13.06 5.94
N LEU A 238 16.10 -12.26 4.89
CA LEU A 238 15.49 -10.94 4.75
C LEU A 238 14.05 -11.12 4.25
N LEU A 239 13.07 -10.58 4.98
CA LEU A 239 11.68 -10.56 4.53
C LEU A 239 11.37 -9.25 3.80
N VAL A 240 10.52 -9.35 2.78
CA VAL A 240 10.07 -8.22 1.95
C VAL A 240 8.55 -8.14 1.98
N MET A 241 8.04 -6.93 2.19
CA MET A 241 6.60 -6.65 2.13
C MET A 241 6.06 -6.82 0.72
N GLN A 242 4.86 -7.34 0.62
CA GLN A 242 4.08 -7.43 -0.61
C GLN A 242 2.88 -6.48 -0.61
N GLY A 243 2.34 -6.20 -1.79
CA GLY A 243 1.13 -5.41 -1.97
C GLY A 243 -0.13 -6.04 -1.34
N ASN A 244 -0.15 -7.36 -1.12
CA ASN A 244 -1.23 -8.06 -0.42
C ASN A 244 -1.20 -7.89 1.11
N GLY A 245 -0.20 -7.13 1.63
CA GLY A 245 -0.01 -6.90 3.05
C GLY A 245 0.70 -8.02 3.80
N GLY A 246 1.15 -9.07 3.11
CA GLY A 246 1.99 -10.11 3.67
C GLY A 246 3.48 -9.87 3.43
N THR A 247 4.30 -10.74 3.99
CA THR A 247 5.75 -10.76 3.79
C THR A 247 6.19 -12.09 3.17
N VAL A 248 7.28 -12.05 2.42
CA VAL A 248 7.93 -13.25 1.87
C VAL A 248 9.44 -13.10 1.94
N ALA A 249 10.16 -14.22 1.82
CA ALA A 249 11.62 -14.22 1.68
C ALA A 249 12.09 -13.41 0.46
N ALA A 250 13.21 -12.69 0.59
CA ALA A 250 13.73 -11.80 -0.45
C ALA A 250 13.96 -12.51 -1.80
N GLY A 251 14.37 -13.79 -1.78
CA GLY A 251 14.52 -14.60 -2.99
C GLY A 251 13.20 -14.77 -3.75
N LEU A 252 12.12 -15.13 -3.04
CA LEU A 252 10.77 -15.26 -3.61
C LEU A 252 10.21 -13.90 -4.07
N ALA A 253 10.43 -12.83 -3.30
CA ALA A 253 10.05 -11.48 -3.71
C ALA A 253 10.71 -11.08 -5.03
N ALA A 254 11.99 -11.45 -5.23
CA ALA A 254 12.71 -11.19 -6.48
C ALA A 254 12.16 -11.99 -7.67
N ASP A 255 11.63 -13.20 -7.46
CA ASP A 255 11.02 -14.03 -8.52
C ASP A 255 9.61 -13.56 -8.88
N HIS A 256 8.84 -13.13 -7.90
CA HIS A 256 7.48 -12.60 -8.03
C HIS A 256 7.44 -11.09 -7.75
N ALA A 257 8.30 -10.34 -8.45
CA ALA A 257 8.54 -8.92 -8.20
C ALA A 257 7.27 -8.06 -8.33
N VAL A 258 6.32 -8.44 -9.18
CA VAL A 258 5.02 -7.77 -9.32
C VAL A 258 4.24 -7.71 -8.00
N ASN A 259 4.40 -8.68 -7.11
CA ASN A 259 3.72 -8.71 -5.81
C ASN A 259 4.22 -7.63 -4.85
N THR A 260 5.38 -7.00 -5.11
CA THR A 260 5.91 -5.91 -4.27
C THR A 260 5.39 -4.52 -4.68
N VAL A 261 4.62 -4.43 -5.77
CA VAL A 261 3.95 -3.19 -6.17
C VAL A 261 2.99 -2.76 -5.06
N MET A 262 2.98 -1.47 -4.72
CA MET A 262 2.17 -0.87 -3.65
C MET A 262 2.39 -1.47 -2.24
N SER A 263 3.56 -2.07 -1.96
CA SER A 263 3.84 -2.67 -0.65
C SER A 263 3.95 -1.64 0.49
N GLY A 264 4.38 -0.40 0.22
CA GLY A 264 4.44 0.68 1.22
C GLY A 264 3.06 1.02 1.78
N PRO A 265 2.08 1.47 0.97
CA PRO A 265 0.72 1.71 1.44
C PRO A 265 0.08 0.47 2.10
N ALA A 266 0.32 -0.73 1.57
CA ALA A 266 -0.18 -1.97 2.14
C ALA A 266 0.32 -2.18 3.57
N SER A 267 1.60 -1.92 3.86
CA SER A 267 2.16 -2.06 5.20
C SER A 267 1.48 -1.14 6.21
N GLY A 268 1.19 0.11 5.81
CA GLY A 268 0.44 1.07 6.64
C GLY A 268 -0.96 0.57 7.01
N VAL A 269 -1.70 0.02 6.04
CA VAL A 269 -3.03 -0.55 6.30
C VAL A 269 -2.96 -1.78 7.21
N ILE A 270 -1.93 -2.63 7.06
CA ILE A 270 -1.71 -3.79 7.97
C ILE A 270 -1.43 -3.31 9.41
N ALA A 271 -0.56 -2.30 9.58
CA ALA A 271 -0.32 -1.71 10.90
C ALA A 271 -1.60 -1.14 11.50
N ALA A 272 -2.40 -0.45 10.67
CA ALA A 272 -3.67 0.12 11.08
C ALA A 272 -4.68 -0.95 11.50
N ALA A 273 -4.82 -2.04 10.73
CA ALA A 273 -5.69 -3.16 11.07
C ALA A 273 -5.30 -3.80 12.41
N TYR A 274 -3.99 -4.04 12.59
CA TYR A 274 -3.45 -4.60 13.82
C TYR A 274 -3.72 -3.69 15.03
N THR A 275 -3.39 -2.40 14.90
CA THR A 275 -3.48 -1.42 16.00
C THR A 275 -4.93 -1.03 16.30
N ALA A 276 -5.74 -0.74 15.29
CA ALA A 276 -7.15 -0.35 15.48
C ALA A 276 -7.97 -1.47 16.12
N THR A 277 -7.75 -2.72 15.69
CA THR A 277 -8.43 -3.89 16.28
C THR A 277 -8.07 -4.05 17.75
N ALA A 278 -6.78 -3.91 18.11
CA ALA A 278 -6.34 -3.96 19.51
C ALA A 278 -6.93 -2.82 20.36
N ALA A 279 -7.09 -1.63 19.75
CA ALA A 279 -7.72 -0.47 20.40
C ALA A 279 -9.26 -0.55 20.49
N GLY A 280 -9.87 -1.64 19.99
CA GLY A 280 -11.33 -1.88 20.04
C GLY A 280 -12.11 -1.33 18.83
N PHE A 281 -11.43 -0.98 17.73
CA PHE A 281 -12.01 -0.48 16.48
C PHE A 281 -11.72 -1.42 15.31
N PRO A 282 -12.38 -2.59 15.21
CA PRO A 282 -12.14 -3.54 14.12
C PRO A 282 -12.60 -3.03 12.75
N ASN A 283 -13.49 -2.03 12.74
CA ASN A 283 -13.92 -1.33 11.52
C ASN A 283 -13.26 0.04 11.48
N ALA A 284 -12.35 0.24 10.54
CA ALA A 284 -11.60 1.49 10.43
C ALA A 284 -11.37 1.90 8.98
N ILE A 285 -11.34 3.21 8.75
CA ILE A 285 -10.87 3.80 7.49
C ILE A 285 -9.47 4.33 7.77
N THR A 286 -8.48 3.85 7.02
CA THR A 286 -7.10 4.32 7.13
C THR A 286 -6.91 5.60 6.36
N TYR A 287 -6.12 6.50 6.92
CA TYR A 287 -5.76 7.77 6.31
C TYR A 287 -4.27 8.03 6.56
N ASP A 288 -3.45 7.71 5.56
CA ASP A 288 -2.02 8.01 5.53
C ASP A 288 -1.79 9.28 4.73
N MET A 289 -1.24 10.31 5.33
CA MET A 289 -0.87 11.53 4.60
C MET A 289 0.63 11.80 4.75
N GLY A 290 1.31 11.66 3.63
CA GLY A 290 2.71 12.03 3.48
C GLY A 290 2.93 13.45 2.95
N GLY A 291 4.11 13.68 2.35
CA GLY A 291 4.44 14.96 1.72
C GLY A 291 3.81 15.17 0.36
N THR A 292 3.55 14.13 -0.41
CA THR A 292 3.11 14.18 -1.82
C THR A 292 1.69 13.70 -2.05
N SER A 293 1.26 12.70 -1.33
CA SER A 293 -0.01 11.98 -1.52
C SER A 293 -0.66 11.64 -0.20
N SER A 294 -1.92 11.25 -0.28
CA SER A 294 -2.63 10.59 0.80
C SER A 294 -3.20 9.25 0.30
N ASP A 295 -3.06 8.24 1.14
CA ASP A 295 -3.51 6.88 0.90
C ASP A 295 -4.65 6.53 1.86
N VAL A 296 -5.77 6.06 1.30
CA VAL A 296 -6.99 5.73 2.06
C VAL A 296 -7.37 4.28 1.80
N GLY A 297 -7.52 3.50 2.85
CA GLY A 297 -7.91 2.09 2.79
C GLY A 297 -9.08 1.78 3.72
N LEU A 298 -9.66 0.59 3.57
CA LEU A 298 -10.79 0.13 4.37
C LEU A 298 -10.44 -1.15 5.11
N ILE A 299 -10.76 -1.18 6.40
CA ILE A 299 -10.62 -2.34 7.29
C ILE A 299 -12.02 -2.72 7.77
N LEU A 300 -12.40 -3.97 7.57
CA LEU A 300 -13.66 -4.57 8.01
C LEU A 300 -13.36 -5.76 8.90
N ASP A 301 -13.94 -5.80 10.08
CA ASP A 301 -13.77 -6.88 11.07
C ASP A 301 -12.28 -7.21 11.33
N GLY A 302 -11.44 -6.18 11.40
CA GLY A 302 -10.00 -6.30 11.63
C GLY A 302 -9.19 -6.77 10.41
N LEU A 303 -9.82 -6.91 9.24
CA LEU A 303 -9.18 -7.37 8.01
C LEU A 303 -9.11 -6.27 6.96
N PRO A 304 -7.94 -5.99 6.39
CA PRO A 304 -7.82 -5.12 5.24
C PRO A 304 -8.59 -5.68 4.05
N ARG A 305 -9.27 -4.81 3.32
CA ARG A 305 -9.90 -5.22 2.07
C ARG A 305 -8.83 -5.51 1.02
N ILE A 306 -8.97 -6.64 0.33
CA ILE A 306 -8.08 -7.05 -0.75
C ILE A 306 -8.82 -6.86 -2.08
N HIS A 307 -8.12 -6.32 -3.07
CA HIS A 307 -8.56 -6.22 -4.45
C HIS A 307 -7.70 -7.11 -5.34
N ALA A 308 -8.28 -7.72 -6.35
CA ALA A 308 -7.56 -8.63 -7.25
C ALA A 308 -6.91 -7.91 -8.45
N GLU A 309 -7.28 -6.66 -8.71
CA GLU A 309 -6.82 -5.89 -9.88
C GLU A 309 -6.41 -4.48 -9.47
N LEU A 310 -5.27 -4.03 -9.93
CA LEU A 310 -4.80 -2.65 -9.84
C LEU A 310 -4.51 -2.12 -11.23
N ASP A 311 -5.16 -1.02 -11.61
CA ASP A 311 -4.73 -0.21 -12.75
C ASP A 311 -3.71 0.83 -12.29
N LEU A 312 -2.42 0.53 -12.45
CA LEU A 312 -1.35 1.46 -12.07
C LEU A 312 -1.32 2.69 -12.98
N GLU A 313 -1.58 2.46 -14.27
CA GLU A 313 -1.82 3.49 -15.28
C GLU A 313 -2.82 2.95 -16.31
N TYR A 314 -3.34 3.85 -17.16
CA TYR A 314 -4.31 3.46 -18.18
C TYR A 314 -3.82 2.30 -19.05
N GLY A 315 -4.62 1.25 -19.11
CA GLY A 315 -4.36 0.07 -19.92
C GLY A 315 -3.25 -0.84 -19.42
N MET A 316 -2.84 -0.72 -18.14
CA MET A 316 -1.89 -1.65 -17.50
C MET A 316 -2.49 -2.28 -16.23
N PRO A 317 -3.48 -3.18 -16.38
CA PRO A 317 -4.02 -3.91 -15.25
C PRO A 317 -2.99 -4.90 -14.71
N ILE A 318 -2.79 -4.86 -13.42
CA ILE A 318 -1.98 -5.83 -12.67
C ILE A 318 -2.95 -6.69 -11.86
N HIS A 319 -3.02 -7.97 -12.21
CA HIS A 319 -3.87 -8.94 -11.52
C HIS A 319 -3.06 -9.73 -10.51
N VAL A 320 -2.86 -9.16 -9.33
CA VAL A 320 -2.36 -9.86 -8.14
C VAL A 320 -3.11 -9.33 -6.92
N PRO A 321 -3.37 -10.16 -5.91
CA PRO A 321 -4.01 -9.70 -4.68
C PRO A 321 -3.25 -8.54 -4.07
N MET A 322 -3.92 -7.41 -3.84
CA MET A 322 -3.34 -6.22 -3.21
C MET A 322 -4.30 -5.64 -2.18
N VAL A 323 -3.75 -5.04 -1.14
CA VAL A 323 -4.54 -4.22 -0.21
C VAL A 323 -5.18 -3.09 -1.01
N ASP A 324 -6.48 -2.94 -0.84
CA ASP A 324 -7.27 -1.94 -1.56
C ASP A 324 -7.01 -0.55 -0.98
N VAL A 325 -6.15 0.19 -1.64
CA VAL A 325 -5.74 1.54 -1.25
C VAL A 325 -6.08 2.51 -2.37
N HIS A 326 -6.79 3.58 -2.02
CA HIS A 326 -7.09 4.68 -2.92
C HIS A 326 -6.14 5.84 -2.66
N THR A 327 -5.25 6.10 -3.62
CA THR A 327 -4.26 7.18 -3.54
C THR A 327 -4.76 8.44 -4.21
N ILE A 328 -4.61 9.58 -3.55
CA ILE A 328 -4.89 10.90 -4.11
C ILE A 328 -3.65 11.79 -4.03
N GLY A 329 -3.45 12.64 -5.05
CA GLY A 329 -2.38 13.65 -5.09
C GLY A 329 -2.70 14.84 -4.17
N ALA A 330 -2.84 14.57 -2.88
CA ALA A 330 -3.03 15.58 -1.84
C ALA A 330 -2.15 15.22 -0.65
N GLY A 331 -1.03 15.91 -0.47
CA GLY A 331 -0.06 15.72 0.61
C GLY A 331 0.40 17.06 1.15
N GLY A 332 1.24 17.08 2.19
CA GLY A 332 1.73 18.31 2.81
C GLY A 332 2.38 19.31 1.85
N GLY A 333 3.04 18.81 0.80
CA GLY A 333 3.67 19.61 -0.26
C GLY A 333 2.76 19.97 -1.42
N SER A 334 1.46 19.64 -1.40
CA SER A 334 0.54 20.00 -2.49
C SER A 334 0.45 21.51 -2.63
N ILE A 335 0.68 21.98 -3.88
CA ILE A 335 0.76 23.39 -4.22
C ILE A 335 -0.64 24.00 -4.30
N ALA A 336 -0.80 25.16 -3.69
CA ALA A 336 -1.99 26.00 -3.79
C ALA A 336 -1.78 27.11 -4.80
N ARG A 337 -2.71 27.27 -5.74
CA ARG A 337 -2.66 28.32 -6.77
C ARG A 337 -4.05 28.79 -7.16
N ILE A 338 -4.11 29.97 -7.73
CA ILE A 338 -5.31 30.47 -8.41
C ILE A 338 -5.23 30.06 -9.88
N ASP A 339 -6.27 29.39 -10.37
CA ASP A 339 -6.37 28.97 -11.77
C ASP A 339 -6.80 30.14 -12.70
N GLU A 340 -6.82 29.90 -14.02
CA GLU A 340 -7.21 30.88 -15.03
C GLU A 340 -8.65 31.39 -14.87
N ALA A 341 -9.50 30.64 -14.19
CA ALA A 341 -10.87 31.02 -13.86
C ALA A 341 -10.99 31.83 -12.55
N GLY A 342 -9.87 32.10 -11.86
CA GLY A 342 -9.85 32.81 -10.59
C GLY A 342 -10.23 31.95 -9.39
N LEU A 343 -10.21 30.61 -9.52
CA LEU A 343 -10.56 29.69 -8.45
C LEU A 343 -9.30 29.15 -7.75
N LEU A 344 -9.36 29.04 -6.42
CA LEU A 344 -8.31 28.41 -5.64
C LEU A 344 -8.28 26.89 -5.91
N ARG A 345 -7.11 26.38 -6.32
CA ARG A 345 -6.81 24.96 -6.50
C ARG A 345 -5.71 24.54 -5.55
N VAL A 346 -5.80 23.32 -5.02
CA VAL A 346 -4.78 22.69 -4.18
C VAL A 346 -4.43 21.33 -4.78
N GLY A 347 -3.16 21.17 -5.19
CA GLY A 347 -2.74 19.98 -5.95
C GLY A 347 -3.45 19.85 -7.33
N PRO A 348 -3.21 18.74 -8.11
CA PRO A 348 -2.42 17.56 -7.70
C PRO A 348 -0.89 17.78 -7.68
N GLU A 349 -0.39 18.88 -8.24
CA GLU A 349 1.05 19.15 -8.25
C GLU A 349 1.56 19.35 -6.83
N SER A 350 2.76 18.79 -6.58
CA SER A 350 3.45 18.86 -5.29
C SER A 350 4.81 19.53 -5.47
N ALA A 351 5.19 20.35 -4.49
CA ALA A 351 6.53 20.91 -4.40
C ALA A 351 7.61 19.84 -4.12
N GLY A 352 7.20 18.61 -3.80
CA GLY A 352 8.09 17.51 -3.50
C GLY A 352 8.98 17.75 -2.28
N ALA A 353 10.13 17.09 -2.25
CA ALA A 353 11.15 17.31 -1.22
C ALA A 353 12.12 18.46 -1.58
N THR A 354 12.29 18.72 -2.88
CA THR A 354 13.14 19.78 -3.43
C THR A 354 12.44 20.40 -4.64
N PRO A 355 12.16 21.71 -4.63
CA PRO A 355 12.50 22.69 -3.58
C PRO A 355 11.67 22.53 -2.28
N GLY A 356 10.53 21.82 -2.31
CA GLY A 356 9.67 21.62 -1.15
C GLY A 356 8.81 22.84 -0.79
N PRO A 357 8.07 22.75 0.34
CA PRO A 357 7.35 23.86 0.95
C PRO A 357 8.24 25.08 1.16
N ILE A 358 7.67 26.29 1.14
CA ILE A 358 8.38 27.55 1.38
C ILE A 358 9.11 27.50 2.72
N CYS A 359 8.43 27.00 3.76
CA CYS A 359 8.96 26.92 5.12
C CYS A 359 10.17 25.99 5.30
N TYR A 360 10.52 25.19 4.29
CA TYR A 360 11.74 24.37 4.35
C TYR A 360 13.02 25.14 3.99
N GLY A 361 12.89 26.36 3.45
CA GLY A 361 14.04 27.20 3.14
C GLY A 361 14.98 26.67 2.06
N ARG A 362 14.44 25.84 1.14
CA ARG A 362 15.16 25.22 0.02
C ARG A 362 14.91 25.88 -1.33
N GLY A 363 14.33 27.09 -1.31
CA GLY A 363 14.00 27.84 -2.51
C GLY A 363 12.58 27.59 -3.05
N GLY A 364 11.69 26.95 -2.27
CA GLY A 364 10.26 26.88 -2.56
C GLY A 364 9.64 28.27 -2.63
N THR A 365 8.78 28.52 -3.63
CA THR A 365 8.12 29.81 -3.87
C THR A 365 6.61 29.70 -4.00
N GLU A 366 6.10 28.49 -4.07
CA GLU A 366 4.67 28.21 -4.21
C GLU A 366 4.08 27.77 -2.86
N PRO A 367 2.97 28.40 -2.39
CA PRO A 367 2.29 28.02 -1.16
C PRO A 367 1.86 26.55 -1.17
N THR A 368 2.04 25.85 -0.04
CA THR A 368 1.64 24.47 0.12
C THR A 368 0.71 24.28 1.33
N ILE A 369 0.16 23.05 1.48
CA ILE A 369 -0.62 22.66 2.67
C ILE A 369 0.23 22.79 3.95
N THR A 370 1.53 22.44 3.90
CA THR A 370 2.44 22.59 5.04
C THR A 370 2.61 24.07 5.43
N ASP A 371 2.80 24.97 4.45
CA ASP A 371 2.91 26.39 4.68
C ASP A 371 1.63 26.97 5.31
N ALA A 372 0.46 26.52 4.83
CA ALA A 372 -0.82 26.93 5.40
C ALA A 372 -0.97 26.48 6.87
N ASN A 373 -0.60 25.24 7.20
CA ASN A 373 -0.60 24.76 8.59
C ASN A 373 0.36 25.55 9.49
N LEU A 374 1.51 25.97 8.96
CA LEU A 374 2.47 26.80 9.69
C LEU A 374 1.88 28.19 10.00
N VAL A 375 1.33 28.88 9.00
CA VAL A 375 0.74 30.21 9.15
C VAL A 375 -0.44 30.19 10.13
N LEU A 376 -1.22 29.12 10.16
CA LEU A 376 -2.31 28.93 11.12
C LEU A 376 -1.84 28.55 12.53
N GLY A 377 -0.53 28.40 12.77
CA GLY A 377 0.06 28.11 14.07
C GLY A 377 -0.04 26.64 14.50
N ARG A 378 -0.40 25.74 13.59
CA ARG A 378 -0.52 24.30 13.88
C ARG A 378 0.83 23.60 13.97
N LEU A 379 1.82 24.04 13.19
CA LEU A 379 3.20 23.54 13.18
C LEU A 379 4.13 24.45 13.96
N ASP A 380 5.22 23.85 14.47
CA ASP A 380 6.29 24.57 15.16
C ASP A 380 7.39 24.95 14.17
N PRO A 381 7.63 26.25 13.93
CA PRO A 381 8.67 26.66 12.98
C PRO A 381 10.07 26.19 13.37
N ASP A 382 10.34 26.03 14.68
CA ASP A 382 11.64 25.64 15.19
C ASP A 382 11.86 24.11 15.21
N ARG A 383 10.83 23.33 14.86
CA ARG A 383 10.84 21.86 14.92
C ARG A 383 10.44 21.20 13.61
N LEU A 384 10.41 21.92 12.51
CA LEU A 384 10.17 21.34 11.20
C LEU A 384 11.35 20.43 10.82
N LEU A 385 11.03 19.22 10.35
CA LEU A 385 12.03 18.31 9.80
C LEU A 385 12.46 18.78 8.41
N ALA A 386 13.72 18.54 8.07
CA ALA A 386 14.27 18.82 6.74
C ALA A 386 14.33 20.30 6.34
N VAL A 387 14.52 21.21 7.30
CA VAL A 387 14.75 22.64 7.05
C VAL A 387 16.24 22.89 6.84
N ASP A 388 16.59 23.51 5.70
CA ASP A 388 17.98 23.87 5.39
C ASP A 388 18.29 25.31 5.86
N HIS A 389 17.35 26.23 5.66
CA HIS A 389 17.47 27.62 6.10
C HIS A 389 16.17 28.07 6.79
N PRO A 390 16.25 28.66 7.98
CA PRO A 390 15.06 29.17 8.67
C PRO A 390 14.33 30.22 7.82
N VAL A 391 13.04 30.02 7.60
CA VAL A 391 12.13 30.98 6.99
C VAL A 391 11.12 31.38 8.07
N THR A 392 10.89 32.67 8.25
CA THR A 392 9.96 33.13 9.29
C THR A 392 8.51 32.86 8.89
N VAL A 393 7.64 32.72 9.90
CA VAL A 393 6.19 32.54 9.66
C VAL A 393 5.63 33.76 8.89
N ASP A 394 6.15 34.96 9.16
CA ASP A 394 5.73 36.17 8.49
C ASP A 394 6.12 36.20 7.00
N ASP A 395 7.31 35.67 6.64
CA ASP A 395 7.71 35.55 5.24
C ASP A 395 6.78 34.58 4.47
N VAL A 396 6.47 33.46 5.09
CA VAL A 396 5.52 32.47 4.51
C VAL A 396 4.13 33.10 4.37
N ALA A 397 3.66 33.80 5.39
CA ALA A 397 2.36 34.48 5.37
C ALA A 397 2.32 35.58 4.28
N ALA A 398 3.40 36.33 4.09
CA ALA A 398 3.49 37.33 3.04
C ALA A 398 3.38 36.74 1.63
N ILE A 399 3.99 35.56 1.41
CA ILE A 399 3.89 34.83 0.12
C ILE A 399 2.48 34.29 -0.09
N ILE A 400 1.84 33.73 0.94
CA ILE A 400 0.43 33.28 0.88
C ILE A 400 -0.49 34.48 0.61
N GLN A 401 -0.25 35.61 1.26
CA GLN A 401 -1.02 36.83 1.00
C GLN A 401 -0.91 37.24 -0.47
N ALA A 402 0.30 37.38 -0.98
CA ALA A 402 0.52 37.87 -2.34
C ALA A 402 -0.01 36.88 -3.43
N ARG A 403 0.16 35.59 -3.22
CA ARG A 403 -0.20 34.55 -4.23
C ARG A 403 -1.66 34.14 -4.21
N ILE A 404 -2.30 34.15 -3.03
CA ILE A 404 -3.65 33.61 -2.81
C ILE A 404 -4.57 34.68 -2.22
N GLY A 405 -4.11 35.36 -1.15
CA GLY A 405 -4.93 36.33 -0.40
C GLY A 405 -5.36 37.53 -1.27
N ASP A 406 -4.40 38.21 -1.87
CA ASP A 406 -4.67 39.43 -2.68
C ASP A 406 -5.59 39.13 -3.87
N PRO A 407 -5.38 38.07 -4.67
CA PRO A 407 -6.30 37.71 -5.77
C PRO A 407 -7.74 37.43 -5.32
N LEU A 408 -7.94 36.91 -4.10
CA LEU A 408 -9.25 36.52 -3.56
C LEU A 408 -9.83 37.55 -2.61
N GLY A 409 -9.12 38.62 -2.28
CA GLY A 409 -9.54 39.60 -1.28
C GLY A 409 -9.58 39.05 0.15
N LEU A 410 -8.69 38.10 0.47
CA LEU A 410 -8.59 37.45 1.78
C LEU A 410 -7.31 37.86 2.51
N THR A 411 -7.32 37.81 3.84
CA THR A 411 -6.07 37.87 4.62
C THR A 411 -5.24 36.61 4.46
N ALA A 412 -3.95 36.63 4.79
CA ALA A 412 -3.07 35.45 4.74
C ALA A 412 -3.62 34.27 5.55
N GLU A 413 -4.20 34.52 6.71
CA GLU A 413 -4.84 33.51 7.55
C GLU A 413 -6.09 32.93 6.89
N GLN A 414 -6.95 33.78 6.33
CA GLN A 414 -8.14 33.31 5.61
C GLN A 414 -7.76 32.52 4.35
N ALA A 415 -6.71 32.95 3.64
CA ALA A 415 -6.17 32.23 2.49
C ALA A 415 -5.58 30.87 2.91
N ALA A 416 -4.80 30.82 4.00
CA ALA A 416 -4.29 29.57 4.55
C ALA A 416 -5.42 28.63 4.99
N ALA A 417 -6.47 29.15 5.64
CA ALA A 417 -7.65 28.37 6.01
C ALA A 417 -8.40 27.82 4.79
N ALA A 418 -8.52 28.63 3.72
CA ALA A 418 -9.15 28.20 2.45
C ALA A 418 -8.34 27.10 1.77
N ILE A 419 -7.00 27.15 1.81
CA ILE A 419 -6.13 26.07 1.31
C ILE A 419 -6.44 24.77 2.03
N LEU A 420 -6.49 24.78 3.38
CA LEU A 420 -6.76 23.59 4.16
C LEU A 420 -8.18 23.05 3.94
N ARG A 421 -9.17 23.92 3.79
CA ARG A 421 -10.56 23.52 3.52
C ARG A 421 -10.67 22.75 2.21
N ILE A 422 -10.07 23.25 1.11
CA ILE A 422 -10.07 22.57 -0.18
C ILE A 422 -9.29 21.25 -0.10
N ALA A 423 -8.16 21.22 0.61
CA ALA A 423 -7.41 20.00 0.82
C ALA A 423 -8.25 18.95 1.57
N ASN A 424 -8.90 19.34 2.67
CA ASN A 424 -9.76 18.45 3.46
C ASN A 424 -10.95 17.93 2.65
N ASP A 425 -11.62 18.76 1.85
CA ASP A 425 -12.71 18.32 0.99
C ASP A 425 -12.27 17.25 -0.03
N LYS A 426 -11.09 17.43 -0.66
CA LYS A 426 -10.50 16.42 -1.53
C LYS A 426 -10.23 15.11 -0.80
N MET A 427 -9.67 15.20 0.40
CA MET A 427 -9.36 14.03 1.23
C MET A 427 -10.64 13.34 1.71
N ALA A 428 -11.67 14.09 2.09
CA ALA A 428 -13.00 13.56 2.40
C ALA A 428 -13.63 12.87 1.19
N GLY A 429 -13.42 13.39 -0.01
CA GLY A 429 -13.81 12.73 -1.27
C GLY A 429 -13.19 11.34 -1.41
N ALA A 430 -11.89 11.18 -1.10
CA ALA A 430 -11.22 9.88 -1.13
C ALA A 430 -11.79 8.90 -0.09
N VAL A 431 -12.10 9.39 1.12
CA VAL A 431 -12.76 8.56 2.15
C VAL A 431 -14.14 8.10 1.67
N ARG A 432 -14.93 8.97 1.03
CA ARG A 432 -16.24 8.60 0.43
C ARG A 432 -16.10 7.55 -0.68
N MET A 433 -15.00 7.58 -1.46
CA MET A 433 -14.75 6.58 -2.52
C MET A 433 -14.48 5.18 -1.97
N VAL A 434 -13.80 5.05 -0.84
CA VAL A 434 -13.52 3.74 -0.24
C VAL A 434 -14.66 3.24 0.66
N SER A 435 -15.57 4.12 1.09
CA SER A 435 -16.69 3.81 1.99
C SER A 435 -18.04 3.88 1.26
N LEU A 436 -18.62 5.06 1.10
CA LEU A 436 -19.98 5.24 0.54
C LEU A 436 -20.13 4.66 -0.86
N ALA A 437 -19.17 4.86 -1.75
CA ALA A 437 -19.21 4.30 -3.11
C ALA A 437 -19.21 2.76 -3.10
N ARG A 438 -18.85 2.14 -1.98
CA ARG A 438 -18.82 0.69 -1.77
C ARG A 438 -19.92 0.18 -0.85
N GLY A 439 -20.87 1.05 -0.46
CA GLY A 439 -22.02 0.69 0.36
C GLY A 439 -21.79 0.72 1.87
N HIS A 440 -20.68 1.32 2.32
CA HIS A 440 -20.37 1.44 3.75
C HIS A 440 -20.58 2.87 4.24
N ASP A 441 -21.26 3.02 5.37
CA ASP A 441 -21.43 4.33 6.02
C ASP A 441 -20.18 4.67 6.84
N PRO A 442 -19.47 5.77 6.55
CA PRO A 442 -18.26 6.14 7.30
C PRO A 442 -18.53 6.38 8.81
N ARG A 443 -19.77 6.64 9.20
CA ARG A 443 -20.16 6.82 10.61
C ARG A 443 -20.05 5.54 11.45
N ASP A 444 -20.01 4.38 10.81
CA ASP A 444 -19.85 3.07 11.46
C ASP A 444 -18.36 2.70 11.66
N PHE A 445 -17.44 3.59 11.27
CA PHE A 445 -16.01 3.36 11.29
C PHE A 445 -15.28 4.33 12.22
N ALA A 446 -14.09 3.96 12.67
CA ALA A 446 -13.11 4.91 13.18
C ALA A 446 -12.20 5.40 12.05
N LEU A 447 -11.74 6.65 12.10
CA LEU A 447 -10.70 7.16 11.21
C LEU A 447 -9.34 6.86 11.85
N PHE A 448 -8.55 5.98 11.25
CA PHE A 448 -7.20 5.67 11.69
C PHE A 448 -6.21 6.53 10.90
N ALA A 449 -5.67 7.59 11.53
CA ALA A 449 -4.87 8.58 10.84
C ALA A 449 -3.38 8.49 11.22
N PHE A 450 -2.54 8.44 10.19
CA PHE A 450 -1.09 8.32 10.32
C PHE A 450 -0.36 9.01 9.15
N GLY A 451 0.96 8.77 9.04
CA GLY A 451 1.82 9.59 8.20
C GLY A 451 2.23 10.89 8.88
N GLY A 452 3.21 11.58 8.34
CA GLY A 452 3.75 12.80 8.94
C GLY A 452 2.76 13.96 9.02
N ALA A 453 1.78 14.01 8.10
CA ALA A 453 0.79 15.08 8.01
C ALA A 453 -0.65 14.63 8.35
N GLY A 454 -0.95 13.32 8.33
CA GLY A 454 -2.29 12.79 8.57
C GLY A 454 -2.95 13.30 9.86
N PRO A 455 -2.28 13.23 11.01
CA PRO A 455 -2.81 13.69 12.28
C PRO A 455 -3.16 15.18 12.37
N LEU A 456 -2.58 16.03 11.48
CA LEU A 456 -2.93 17.46 11.38
C LEU A 456 -4.35 17.70 10.86
N HIS A 457 -4.85 16.79 10.02
CA HIS A 457 -6.11 16.89 9.30
C HIS A 457 -7.20 15.97 9.83
N ALA A 458 -6.83 14.95 10.59
CA ALA A 458 -7.69 13.83 10.97
C ALA A 458 -8.99 14.23 11.65
N THR A 459 -8.93 15.15 12.62
CA THR A 459 -10.09 15.57 13.40
C THR A 459 -11.06 16.43 12.58
N ALA A 460 -10.53 17.28 11.68
CA ALA A 460 -11.33 18.06 10.75
C ALA A 460 -12.04 17.15 9.72
N LEU A 461 -11.33 16.13 9.20
CA LEU A 461 -11.91 15.15 8.28
C LEU A 461 -13.01 14.31 8.97
N ALA A 462 -12.76 13.84 10.18
CA ALA A 462 -13.73 13.07 10.94
C ALA A 462 -15.00 13.89 11.21
N ARG A 463 -14.87 15.18 11.57
CA ARG A 463 -16.01 16.09 11.74
C ARG A 463 -16.80 16.25 10.44
N GLU A 464 -16.15 16.46 9.30
CA GLU A 464 -16.78 16.64 7.99
C GLU A 464 -17.55 15.39 7.53
N LEU A 465 -16.99 14.21 7.83
CA LEU A 465 -17.57 12.91 7.45
C LEU A 465 -18.50 12.33 8.52
N ALA A 466 -18.70 13.06 9.63
CA ALA A 466 -19.44 12.62 10.79
C ALA A 466 -18.92 11.30 11.40
N ILE A 467 -17.62 11.04 11.29
CA ILE A 467 -16.95 9.89 11.91
C ILE A 467 -16.76 10.19 13.41
N PRO A 468 -17.28 9.33 14.32
CA PRO A 468 -17.31 9.65 15.75
C PRO A 468 -15.97 9.51 16.45
N HIS A 469 -15.06 8.70 15.90
CA HIS A 469 -13.79 8.37 16.55
C HIS A 469 -12.60 8.51 15.60
N VAL A 470 -11.51 9.08 16.12
CA VAL A 470 -10.21 9.11 15.42
C VAL A 470 -9.19 8.36 16.27
N VAL A 471 -8.44 7.47 15.66
CA VAL A 471 -7.32 6.75 16.27
C VAL A 471 -6.02 7.26 15.66
N ILE A 472 -5.14 7.82 16.50
CA ILE A 472 -3.79 8.21 16.11
C ILE A 472 -2.82 7.23 16.78
N PRO A 473 -2.11 6.37 16.05
CA PRO A 473 -1.22 5.36 16.64
C PRO A 473 -0.10 6.01 17.46
N ALA A 474 0.56 5.22 18.29
CA ALA A 474 1.65 5.70 19.15
C ALA A 474 2.78 6.39 18.35
N ARG A 475 3.03 5.94 17.12
CA ARG A 475 4.08 6.43 16.22
C ARG A 475 3.52 6.64 14.81
N PRO A 476 2.73 7.70 14.58
CA PRO A 476 2.02 7.89 13.31
C PRO A 476 2.95 8.12 12.11
N GLY A 477 4.10 8.76 12.29
CA GLY A 477 5.02 9.08 11.20
C GLY A 477 5.87 7.91 10.71
N ILE A 478 5.81 6.73 11.39
CA ILE A 478 6.56 5.52 11.03
C ILE A 478 5.66 4.28 10.97
N THR A 479 4.35 4.47 10.82
CA THR A 479 3.36 3.37 10.86
C THR A 479 3.64 2.32 9.77
N ASN A 480 4.14 2.71 8.59
CA ASN A 480 4.49 1.78 7.52
C ASN A 480 5.64 0.83 7.95
N ALA A 481 6.66 1.34 8.64
CA ALA A 481 7.71 0.48 9.19
C ALA A 481 7.18 -0.45 10.30
N ILE A 482 6.20 -0.01 11.10
CA ILE A 482 5.50 -0.88 12.07
C ILE A 482 4.74 -1.98 11.33
N GLY A 483 4.09 -1.67 10.21
CA GLY A 483 3.41 -2.64 9.36
C GLY A 483 4.34 -3.77 8.91
N CYS A 484 5.59 -3.45 8.57
CA CYS A 484 6.60 -4.46 8.26
C CYS A 484 6.83 -5.42 9.44
N VAL A 485 6.87 -4.91 10.67
CA VAL A 485 7.12 -5.76 11.86
C VAL A 485 5.94 -6.65 12.19
N VAL A 486 4.70 -6.16 12.06
CA VAL A 486 3.49 -6.91 12.45
C VAL A 486 2.93 -7.81 11.36
N ALA A 487 3.39 -7.67 10.11
CA ALA A 487 2.91 -8.47 8.98
C ALA A 487 3.29 -9.94 9.10
N ASP A 488 2.37 -10.82 8.73
CA ASP A 488 2.59 -12.26 8.64
C ASP A 488 3.21 -12.66 7.29
N LEU A 489 3.77 -13.88 7.20
CA LEU A 489 4.05 -14.48 5.89
C LEU A 489 2.72 -14.73 5.16
N ARG A 490 2.70 -14.48 3.84
CA ARG A 490 1.48 -14.67 3.05
C ARG A 490 1.78 -15.08 1.62
N HIS A 491 1.13 -16.17 1.18
CA HIS A 491 1.15 -16.66 -0.18
C HIS A 491 -0.29 -16.82 -0.68
N ASP A 492 -0.59 -16.20 -1.83
CA ASP A 492 -1.89 -16.27 -2.48
C ASP A 492 -1.84 -17.18 -3.70
N TYR A 493 -2.84 -18.05 -3.83
CA TYR A 493 -2.99 -19.00 -4.93
C TYR A 493 -4.33 -18.80 -5.61
N VAL A 494 -4.35 -18.84 -6.93
CA VAL A 494 -5.57 -18.74 -7.75
C VAL A 494 -5.61 -19.84 -8.78
N ASN A 495 -6.79 -20.42 -8.98
CA ASN A 495 -7.10 -21.31 -10.10
C ASN A 495 -8.42 -20.92 -10.74
N THR A 496 -8.44 -20.78 -12.06
CA THR A 496 -9.67 -20.55 -12.82
C THR A 496 -10.38 -21.87 -13.12
N LEU A 497 -11.69 -21.90 -12.91
CA LEU A 497 -12.62 -22.96 -13.35
C LEU A 497 -13.57 -22.43 -14.43
N ASN A 498 -14.10 -21.22 -14.24
CA ASN A 498 -15.04 -20.55 -15.14
C ASN A 498 -16.21 -21.45 -15.59
N THR A 499 -16.82 -22.15 -14.64
CA THR A 499 -17.84 -23.18 -14.86
C THR A 499 -19.15 -22.79 -14.19
N PRO A 500 -20.32 -22.91 -14.87
CA PRO A 500 -21.61 -22.75 -14.23
C PRO A 500 -21.76 -23.71 -13.05
N LEU A 501 -22.36 -23.24 -11.94
CA LEU A 501 -22.51 -24.07 -10.73
C LEU A 501 -23.27 -25.38 -10.99
N ALA A 502 -24.23 -25.38 -11.92
CA ALA A 502 -25.01 -26.55 -12.27
C ALA A 502 -24.16 -27.66 -12.94
N ASP A 503 -23.06 -27.29 -13.57
CA ASP A 503 -22.17 -28.19 -14.32
C ASP A 503 -20.85 -28.47 -13.55
N LEU A 504 -20.73 -27.90 -12.33
CA LEU A 504 -19.50 -27.92 -11.54
C LEU A 504 -19.33 -29.24 -10.77
N ASP A 505 -18.17 -29.89 -10.94
CA ASP A 505 -17.76 -30.97 -10.05
C ASP A 505 -17.18 -30.41 -8.74
N ILE A 506 -17.95 -30.48 -7.67
CA ILE A 506 -17.53 -30.01 -6.35
C ILE A 506 -16.29 -30.74 -5.81
N THR A 507 -16.05 -31.98 -6.24
CA THR A 507 -14.88 -32.75 -5.81
C THR A 507 -13.58 -32.17 -6.41
N GLN A 508 -13.66 -31.58 -7.60
CA GLN A 508 -12.55 -30.83 -8.22
C GLN A 508 -12.24 -29.56 -7.41
N VAL A 509 -13.27 -28.83 -6.98
CA VAL A 509 -13.11 -27.64 -6.13
C VAL A 509 -12.38 -27.99 -4.84
N HIS A 510 -12.82 -29.03 -4.14
CA HIS A 510 -12.19 -29.50 -2.89
C HIS A 510 -10.74 -29.93 -3.12
N ARG A 511 -10.46 -30.63 -4.23
CA ARG A 511 -9.10 -31.05 -4.58
C ARG A 511 -8.19 -29.85 -4.80
N LEU A 512 -8.62 -28.86 -5.59
CA LEU A 512 -7.84 -27.65 -5.89
C LEU A 512 -7.54 -26.85 -4.63
N PHE A 513 -8.51 -26.66 -3.73
CA PHE A 513 -8.26 -26.00 -2.45
C PHE A 513 -7.21 -26.75 -1.61
N ARG A 514 -7.26 -28.08 -1.55
CA ARG A 514 -6.23 -28.86 -0.84
C ARG A 514 -4.85 -28.73 -1.48
N GLU A 515 -4.77 -28.71 -2.82
CA GLU A 515 -3.53 -28.51 -3.55
C GLU A 515 -2.93 -27.11 -3.29
N GLN A 516 -3.76 -26.06 -3.32
CA GLN A 516 -3.34 -24.68 -3.00
C GLN A 516 -2.81 -24.58 -1.56
N GLU A 517 -3.53 -25.13 -0.58
CA GLU A 517 -3.08 -25.14 0.82
C GLU A 517 -1.77 -25.90 1.01
N ALA A 518 -1.65 -27.08 0.39
CA ALA A 518 -0.43 -27.88 0.50
C ALA A 518 0.77 -27.15 -0.12
N ALA A 519 0.58 -26.50 -1.26
CA ALA A 519 1.61 -25.68 -1.91
C ALA A 519 2.03 -24.52 -1.01
N GLY A 520 1.06 -23.79 -0.41
CA GLY A 520 1.35 -22.66 0.46
C GLY A 520 2.07 -23.06 1.74
N ARG A 521 1.68 -24.17 2.37
CA ARG A 521 2.38 -24.72 3.53
C ARG A 521 3.82 -25.09 3.19
N ALA A 522 4.04 -25.79 2.09
CA ALA A 522 5.37 -26.15 1.64
C ALA A 522 6.25 -24.92 1.35
N THR A 523 5.66 -23.85 0.79
CA THR A 523 6.38 -22.61 0.53
C THR A 523 6.78 -21.92 1.85
N ILE A 524 5.87 -21.77 2.82
CA ILE A 524 6.18 -21.18 4.13
C ILE A 524 7.25 -21.98 4.87
N GLU A 525 7.17 -23.31 4.83
CA GLU A 525 8.16 -24.19 5.45
C GLU A 525 9.55 -24.05 4.81
N ALA A 526 9.60 -23.84 3.48
CA ALA A 526 10.85 -23.65 2.74
C ALA A 526 11.52 -22.29 2.99
N GLU A 527 10.75 -21.25 3.41
CA GLU A 527 11.30 -19.92 3.74
C GLU A 527 12.14 -19.93 5.03
N ALA A 528 12.08 -21.00 5.82
CA ALA A 528 12.84 -21.17 7.06
C ALA A 528 12.67 -20.01 8.08
N VAL A 529 11.50 -19.38 8.07
CA VAL A 529 11.09 -18.33 9.02
C VAL A 529 10.24 -18.94 10.12
N GLU A 530 10.50 -18.58 11.38
CA GLU A 530 9.73 -19.09 12.51
C GLU A 530 8.29 -18.54 12.48
N VAL A 531 7.30 -19.43 12.46
CA VAL A 531 5.87 -19.12 12.52
C VAL A 531 5.22 -19.92 13.65
N GLU A 532 4.24 -19.33 14.32
CA GLU A 532 3.50 -20.00 15.41
C GLU A 532 2.53 -21.05 14.87
N ARG A 533 1.87 -20.73 13.75
CA ARG A 533 0.90 -21.61 13.06
C ARG A 533 0.72 -21.19 11.61
N ILE A 534 0.22 -22.10 10.80
CA ILE A 534 -0.15 -21.83 9.41
C ILE A 534 -1.67 -21.92 9.28
N GLU A 535 -2.27 -20.85 8.77
CA GLU A 535 -3.71 -20.72 8.51
C GLU A 535 -3.96 -20.62 7.00
N ALA A 536 -5.12 -21.09 6.53
CA ALA A 536 -5.59 -20.88 5.18
C ALA A 536 -6.92 -20.13 5.19
N ARG A 537 -7.06 -19.14 4.31
CA ARG A 537 -8.31 -18.42 4.07
C ARG A 537 -8.71 -18.65 2.62
N ARG A 538 -9.94 -19.08 2.42
CA ARG A 538 -10.47 -19.41 1.09
C ARG A 538 -11.52 -18.38 0.67
N SER A 539 -11.57 -18.09 -0.61
CA SER A 539 -12.67 -17.36 -1.25
C SER A 539 -12.88 -17.87 -2.67
N VAL A 540 -14.01 -17.54 -3.23
CA VAL A 540 -14.37 -17.84 -4.62
C VAL A 540 -14.81 -16.57 -5.33
N ASP A 541 -14.42 -16.42 -6.58
CA ASP A 541 -14.94 -15.38 -7.45
C ASP A 541 -16.13 -15.95 -8.22
N MET A 542 -17.26 -15.28 -8.16
CA MET A 542 -18.48 -15.69 -8.82
C MET A 542 -19.11 -14.54 -9.59
N GLN A 543 -19.82 -14.88 -10.65
CA GLN A 543 -20.61 -13.95 -11.45
C GLN A 543 -21.87 -14.62 -11.98
N PHE A 544 -22.85 -13.85 -12.43
CA PHE A 544 -23.95 -14.40 -13.23
C PHE A 544 -23.51 -14.57 -14.69
N GLN A 545 -23.97 -15.63 -15.32
CA GLN A 545 -23.66 -15.93 -16.72
C GLN A 545 -24.02 -14.77 -17.64
N GLY A 546 -23.06 -14.34 -18.46
CA GLY A 546 -23.23 -13.21 -19.38
C GLY A 546 -23.04 -11.81 -18.75
N GLN A 547 -22.77 -11.73 -17.45
CA GLN A 547 -22.39 -10.48 -16.78
C GLN A 547 -20.86 -10.37 -16.64
N SER A 548 -20.39 -9.14 -16.47
CA SER A 548 -18.96 -8.85 -16.30
C SER A 548 -18.57 -8.59 -14.85
N HIS A 549 -19.55 -8.39 -13.95
CA HIS A 549 -19.29 -8.11 -12.55
C HIS A 549 -18.95 -9.40 -11.81
N ILE A 550 -17.73 -9.50 -11.32
CA ILE A 550 -17.26 -10.59 -10.48
C ILE A 550 -17.33 -10.15 -9.03
N LEU A 551 -17.92 -10.98 -8.17
CA LEU A 551 -17.92 -10.80 -6.71
C LEU A 551 -17.04 -11.87 -6.07
N SER A 552 -16.16 -11.44 -5.17
CA SER A 552 -15.41 -12.36 -4.32
C SER A 552 -16.23 -12.70 -3.08
N VAL A 553 -16.45 -13.99 -2.87
CA VAL A 553 -17.24 -14.55 -1.77
C VAL A 553 -16.32 -15.30 -0.83
N ALA A 554 -16.19 -14.81 0.40
CA ALA A 554 -15.40 -15.48 1.43
C ALA A 554 -16.05 -16.81 1.84
N LEU A 555 -15.20 -17.81 2.05
CA LEU A 555 -15.63 -19.13 2.53
C LEU A 555 -15.18 -19.29 3.99
N GLU A 556 -16.11 -19.70 4.83
CA GLU A 556 -15.77 -20.14 6.17
C GLU A 556 -15.05 -21.50 6.16
N HIS A 557 -14.60 -21.94 7.32
CA HIS A 557 -13.89 -23.20 7.45
C HIS A 557 -14.73 -24.39 6.96
N GLY A 558 -14.13 -25.26 6.20
CA GLY A 558 -14.72 -26.49 5.69
C GLY A 558 -14.70 -26.61 4.17
N GLU A 559 -15.28 -27.69 3.67
CA GLU A 559 -15.45 -27.92 2.23
C GLU A 559 -16.85 -27.43 1.83
N PRO A 560 -16.99 -26.39 0.96
CA PRO A 560 -18.31 -25.86 0.60
C PRO A 560 -19.10 -26.86 -0.24
N SER A 561 -20.41 -26.87 -0.10
CA SER A 561 -21.33 -27.56 -1.01
C SER A 561 -21.81 -26.62 -2.12
N LEU A 562 -22.35 -27.17 -3.23
CA LEU A 562 -22.93 -26.33 -4.29
C LEU A 562 -24.05 -25.40 -3.79
N PRO A 563 -25.02 -25.88 -2.96
CA PRO A 563 -26.04 -25.00 -2.39
C PRO A 563 -25.45 -23.90 -1.48
N ASP A 564 -24.40 -24.19 -0.72
CA ASP A 564 -23.73 -23.19 0.12
C ASP A 564 -23.08 -22.09 -0.73
N LEU A 565 -22.38 -22.46 -1.82
CA LEU A 565 -21.82 -21.49 -2.76
C LEU A 565 -22.89 -20.60 -3.40
N GLU A 566 -23.99 -21.21 -3.85
CA GLU A 566 -25.11 -20.48 -4.47
C GLU A 566 -25.74 -19.48 -3.51
N GLN A 567 -26.01 -19.91 -2.28
CA GLN A 567 -26.63 -19.05 -1.26
C GLN A 567 -25.70 -17.91 -0.85
N ARG A 568 -24.41 -18.16 -0.63
CA ARG A 568 -23.44 -17.12 -0.27
C ARG A 568 -23.30 -16.10 -1.40
N PHE A 569 -23.24 -16.55 -2.64
CA PHE A 569 -23.19 -15.65 -3.79
C PHE A 569 -24.46 -14.80 -3.91
N ALA A 570 -25.65 -15.39 -3.75
CA ALA A 570 -26.92 -14.66 -3.78
C ALA A 570 -26.95 -13.58 -2.68
N THR A 571 -26.50 -13.91 -1.46
CA THR A 571 -26.41 -12.95 -0.36
C THR A 571 -25.46 -11.81 -0.69
N ALA A 572 -24.23 -12.10 -1.13
CA ALA A 572 -23.23 -11.10 -1.49
C ALA A 572 -23.69 -10.20 -2.67
N TYR A 573 -24.42 -10.79 -3.62
CA TYR A 573 -24.95 -10.05 -4.76
C TYR A 573 -26.08 -9.10 -4.32
N TRP A 574 -26.99 -9.58 -3.43
CA TRP A 574 -28.05 -8.76 -2.84
C TRP A 574 -27.47 -7.59 -2.02
N GLU A 575 -26.50 -7.86 -1.15
CA GLU A 575 -25.85 -6.82 -0.35
C GLU A 575 -25.20 -5.74 -1.21
N ARG A 576 -24.67 -6.14 -2.37
CA ARG A 576 -23.96 -5.22 -3.27
C ARG A 576 -24.87 -4.43 -4.19
N PHE A 577 -25.94 -5.03 -4.71
CA PHE A 577 -26.77 -4.48 -5.78
C PHE A 577 -28.25 -4.33 -5.43
N ALA A 578 -28.70 -4.89 -4.30
CA ALA A 578 -30.11 -4.95 -3.88
C ALA A 578 -31.05 -5.54 -4.96
N VAL A 579 -30.54 -6.53 -5.71
CA VAL A 579 -31.27 -7.21 -6.81
C VAL A 579 -31.11 -8.72 -6.67
N GLU A 580 -32.17 -9.47 -6.89
CA GLU A 580 -32.16 -10.93 -7.02
C GLU A 580 -32.32 -11.30 -8.50
N LEU A 581 -31.54 -12.28 -8.98
CA LEU A 581 -31.57 -12.75 -10.36
C LEU A 581 -31.74 -14.28 -10.42
N PRO A 582 -32.90 -14.83 -9.98
CA PRO A 582 -33.10 -16.27 -9.84
C PRO A 582 -33.11 -17.02 -11.18
N GLU A 583 -33.33 -16.33 -12.29
CA GLU A 583 -33.37 -16.92 -13.63
C GLU A 583 -32.01 -17.02 -14.32
N ILE A 584 -30.96 -16.36 -13.77
CA ILE A 584 -29.63 -16.33 -14.36
C ILE A 584 -28.71 -17.27 -13.60
N ARG A 585 -28.01 -18.15 -14.31
CA ARG A 585 -27.14 -19.15 -13.71
C ARG A 585 -25.90 -18.51 -13.09
N PRO A 586 -25.56 -18.80 -11.84
CA PRO A 586 -24.27 -18.41 -11.27
C PRO A 586 -23.13 -19.26 -11.86
N VAL A 587 -21.98 -18.59 -12.06
CA VAL A 587 -20.75 -19.18 -12.58
C VAL A 587 -19.66 -19.02 -11.51
N LEU A 588 -18.98 -20.09 -11.18
CA LEU A 588 -17.76 -20.04 -10.38
C LEU A 588 -16.59 -19.77 -11.33
N VAL A 589 -15.95 -18.63 -11.13
CA VAL A 589 -14.87 -18.15 -12.00
C VAL A 589 -13.52 -18.62 -11.48
N ASN A 590 -13.15 -18.18 -10.27
CA ASN A 590 -11.85 -18.51 -9.66
C ASN A 590 -12.00 -19.08 -8.25
N LEU A 591 -11.01 -19.89 -7.86
CA LEU A 591 -10.76 -20.30 -6.48
C LEU A 591 -9.54 -19.57 -5.96
N HIS A 592 -9.64 -18.98 -4.79
CA HIS A 592 -8.53 -18.30 -4.13
C HIS A 592 -8.24 -18.94 -2.77
N THR A 593 -6.95 -19.13 -2.47
CA THR A 593 -6.48 -19.50 -1.14
C THR A 593 -5.33 -18.61 -0.73
N ALA A 594 -5.50 -17.85 0.36
CA ALA A 594 -4.41 -17.16 1.04
C ALA A 594 -3.89 -18.05 2.17
N VAL A 595 -2.63 -18.48 2.09
CA VAL A 595 -1.96 -19.26 3.14
C VAL A 595 -1.07 -18.32 3.95
N LEU A 596 -1.33 -18.26 5.26
CA LEU A 596 -0.75 -17.31 6.19
C LEU A 596 0.14 -18.05 7.20
N GLY A 597 1.43 -17.70 7.25
CA GLY A 597 2.33 -18.08 8.32
C GLY A 597 2.25 -17.06 9.45
N LYS A 598 1.45 -17.33 10.47
CA LYS A 598 1.25 -16.40 11.61
C LYS A 598 2.53 -16.29 12.42
N ARG A 599 3.06 -15.07 12.48
CA ARG A 599 4.23 -14.74 13.27
C ARG A 599 3.84 -14.42 14.72
N ARG A 600 4.83 -14.38 15.58
CA ARG A 600 4.63 -14.01 16.99
C ARG A 600 4.00 -12.61 17.09
N PRO A 601 2.93 -12.45 17.90
CA PRO A 601 2.30 -11.15 18.09
C PRO A 601 3.28 -10.11 18.65
N VAL A 602 3.20 -8.89 18.13
CA VAL A 602 4.01 -7.76 18.57
C VAL A 602 3.27 -7.02 19.69
N PRO A 603 3.89 -6.82 20.86
CA PRO A 603 3.25 -6.06 21.91
C PRO A 603 3.22 -4.56 21.55
N LEU A 604 2.04 -4.01 21.27
CA LEU A 604 1.87 -2.61 20.87
C LEU A 604 2.33 -1.63 21.95
N ALA A 605 2.17 -1.98 23.23
CA ALA A 605 2.65 -1.18 24.35
C ALA A 605 4.16 -0.87 24.27
N ALA A 606 4.95 -1.74 23.62
CA ALA A 606 6.37 -1.47 23.39
C ALA A 606 6.60 -0.26 22.46
N LEU A 607 5.66 0.05 21.54
CA LEU A 607 5.72 1.21 20.67
C LEU A 607 5.45 2.52 21.41
N ALA A 608 4.73 2.44 22.54
CA ALA A 608 4.38 3.57 23.39
C ALA A 608 5.49 3.94 24.40
N GLY A 609 6.56 3.13 24.46
CA GLY A 609 7.62 3.26 25.43
C GLY A 609 8.20 4.67 25.49
N SER A 610 8.20 5.28 26.69
CA SER A 610 8.83 6.56 26.98
C SER A 610 9.25 6.59 28.45
N ASP A 611 10.49 6.97 28.69
CA ASP A 611 11.02 7.22 30.04
C ASP A 611 10.70 8.65 30.52
N GLU A 612 10.04 9.48 29.68
CA GLU A 612 9.75 10.89 29.94
C GLU A 612 8.32 11.12 30.46
N ARG A 613 7.54 10.08 30.79
CA ARG A 613 6.13 10.24 31.18
C ARG A 613 5.98 11.03 32.46
N GLU A 614 5.12 12.03 32.42
CA GLU A 614 4.76 12.89 33.57
C GLU A 614 3.64 12.23 34.41
N ALA A 615 3.38 12.82 35.59
CA ALA A 615 2.33 12.31 36.47
C ALA A 615 0.92 12.71 36.03
N THR A 616 0.77 13.83 35.31
CA THR A 616 -0.53 14.35 34.84
C THR A 616 -0.44 14.86 33.40
N ALA A 617 -1.58 14.97 32.73
CA ALA A 617 -1.63 15.52 31.37
C ALA A 617 -1.13 16.97 31.32
N GLU A 618 -1.46 17.79 32.35
CA GLU A 618 -1.06 19.20 32.42
C GLU A 618 0.46 19.36 32.51
N ALA A 619 1.15 18.44 33.20
CA ALA A 619 2.62 18.46 33.30
C ALA A 619 3.31 18.14 31.96
N ALA A 620 2.60 17.51 31.03
CA ALA A 620 3.09 17.25 29.67
C ALA A 620 2.99 18.47 28.74
N ILE A 621 2.40 19.60 29.20
CA ILE A 621 2.34 20.85 28.44
C ILE A 621 3.73 21.48 28.41
N THR A 622 4.26 21.69 27.20
CA THR A 622 5.58 22.30 27.00
C THR A 622 5.51 23.77 26.60
N GLY A 623 4.32 24.26 26.30
CA GLY A 623 4.10 25.64 25.89
C GLY A 623 2.66 25.89 25.46
N ARG A 624 2.43 27.09 24.98
CA ARG A 624 1.15 27.49 24.39
C ARG A 624 1.41 28.21 23.07
N ARG A 625 0.47 28.10 22.14
CA ARG A 625 0.59 28.70 20.81
C ARG A 625 -0.73 29.28 20.38
N SER A 626 -0.69 30.45 19.70
CA SER A 626 -1.85 31.04 19.07
C SER A 626 -2.20 30.27 17.80
N VAL A 627 -3.23 29.43 17.84
CA VAL A 627 -3.66 28.58 16.72
C VAL A 627 -5.00 29.06 16.19
N TRP A 628 -5.10 29.12 14.87
CA TRP A 628 -6.36 29.51 14.23
C TRP A 628 -7.23 28.26 13.99
N PHE A 629 -8.51 28.37 14.37
CA PHE A 629 -9.54 27.38 14.13
C PHE A 629 -10.73 27.97 13.39
N GLU A 630 -11.36 27.21 12.53
CA GLU A 630 -12.55 27.60 11.80
C GLU A 630 -13.71 27.94 12.77
N GLY A 631 -14.42 29.04 12.51
CA GLY A 631 -15.56 29.49 13.32
C GLY A 631 -15.19 30.22 14.62
N THR A 632 -13.98 30.05 15.17
CA THR A 632 -13.57 30.66 16.44
C THR A 632 -12.39 31.61 16.30
N GLY A 633 -11.66 31.57 15.18
CA GLY A 633 -10.45 32.37 14.98
C GLY A 633 -9.25 31.86 15.79
N ARG A 634 -8.35 32.76 16.20
CA ARG A 634 -7.16 32.42 16.98
C ARG A 634 -7.49 32.18 18.45
N ILE A 635 -7.04 31.01 18.94
CA ILE A 635 -7.17 30.62 20.34
C ILE A 635 -5.77 30.31 20.90
N ASP A 636 -5.51 30.75 22.13
CA ASP A 636 -4.32 30.36 22.88
C ASP A 636 -4.43 28.86 23.26
N THR A 637 -3.66 28.02 22.59
CA THR A 637 -3.81 26.57 22.58
C THR A 637 -2.63 25.89 23.27
N PRO A 638 -2.86 24.99 24.25
CA PRO A 638 -1.79 24.23 24.88
C PRO A 638 -1.12 23.30 23.88
N VAL A 639 0.21 23.17 24.01
CA VAL A 639 1.05 22.25 23.25
C VAL A 639 1.54 21.15 24.19
N TYR A 640 0.99 19.95 24.02
CA TYR A 640 1.41 18.75 24.75
C TYR A 640 2.57 18.09 24.01
N ARG A 641 3.52 17.56 24.76
CA ARG A 641 4.52 16.61 24.24
C ARG A 641 4.02 15.19 24.45
N ARG A 642 3.82 14.45 23.36
CA ARG A 642 3.18 13.13 23.43
C ARG A 642 3.94 12.14 24.30
N GLU A 643 5.27 12.14 24.20
CA GLU A 643 6.16 11.26 25.00
C GLU A 643 6.03 11.49 26.51
N ARG A 644 5.52 12.66 26.92
CA ARG A 644 5.32 13.02 28.33
C ARG A 644 3.92 12.74 28.85
N LEU A 645 2.96 12.43 27.98
CA LEU A 645 1.59 12.13 28.41
C LEU A 645 1.58 10.83 29.21
N PRO A 646 0.98 10.80 30.42
CA PRO A 646 0.81 9.56 31.18
C PRO A 646 -0.22 8.65 30.51
N GLU A 647 -0.15 7.37 30.80
CA GLU A 647 -1.19 6.41 30.41
C GLU A 647 -2.55 6.84 30.95
N GLY A 648 -3.60 6.74 30.15
CA GLY A 648 -4.95 7.17 30.52
C GLY A 648 -5.14 8.70 30.56
N ALA A 649 -4.11 9.50 30.19
CA ALA A 649 -4.26 10.96 30.08
C ALA A 649 -5.46 11.31 29.22
N ALA A 650 -6.30 12.25 29.73
CA ALA A 650 -7.46 12.77 29.02
C ALA A 650 -7.47 14.28 29.08
N PHE A 651 -7.80 14.92 27.97
CA PHE A 651 -7.88 16.38 27.87
C PHE A 651 -8.84 16.80 26.74
N ASP A 652 -9.36 18.01 26.85
CA ASP A 652 -10.25 18.58 25.84
C ASP A 652 -9.48 19.49 24.88
N GLY A 653 -9.99 19.59 23.64
CA GLY A 653 -9.56 20.57 22.67
C GLY A 653 -10.09 21.99 22.97
N PRO A 654 -9.43 23.06 22.46
CA PRO A 654 -8.35 22.95 21.47
C PRO A 654 -7.01 22.52 22.08
N ALA A 655 -6.26 21.66 21.38
CA ALA A 655 -4.94 21.23 21.81
C ALA A 655 -4.06 20.86 20.60
N ILE A 656 -2.76 21.07 20.75
CA ILE A 656 -1.74 20.52 19.85
C ILE A 656 -0.99 19.42 20.60
N VAL A 657 -0.88 18.23 20.01
CA VAL A 657 -0.04 17.16 20.52
C VAL A 657 1.14 16.98 19.59
N ALA A 658 2.30 17.44 20.02
CA ALA A 658 3.55 17.40 19.27
C ALA A 658 4.35 16.15 19.63
N GLN A 659 4.92 15.49 18.62
CA GLN A 659 5.90 14.42 18.77
C GLN A 659 6.98 14.54 17.68
N PHE A 660 8.00 13.69 17.75
CA PHE A 660 9.13 13.75 16.84
C PHE A 660 8.73 13.61 15.37
N ASP A 661 7.80 12.72 15.07
CA ASP A 661 7.45 12.26 13.73
C ASP A 661 6.12 12.83 13.18
N ALA A 662 5.30 13.49 14.02
CA ALA A 662 4.02 14.05 13.61
C ALA A 662 3.50 15.12 14.61
N THR A 663 2.50 15.86 14.17
CA THR A 663 1.73 16.80 15.01
C THR A 663 0.25 16.49 14.88
N THR A 664 -0.44 16.29 16.01
CA THR A 664 -1.89 16.07 16.05
C THR A 664 -2.60 17.35 16.50
N VAL A 665 -3.68 17.70 15.79
CA VAL A 665 -4.56 18.82 16.14
C VAL A 665 -5.85 18.26 16.74
N ILE A 666 -6.19 18.68 17.95
CA ILE A 666 -7.48 18.42 18.57
C ILE A 666 -8.27 19.74 18.48
N GLU A 667 -9.40 19.73 17.77
CA GLU A 667 -10.19 20.93 17.54
C GLU A 667 -11.05 21.30 18.78
N PRO A 668 -11.53 22.55 18.89
CA PRO A 668 -12.46 22.94 19.94
C PRO A 668 -13.68 22.02 20.01
N GLY A 669 -14.07 21.62 21.22
CA GLY A 669 -15.22 20.76 21.47
C GLY A 669 -14.99 19.27 21.28
N GLN A 670 -13.79 18.84 20.89
CA GLN A 670 -13.37 17.44 20.85
C GLN A 670 -12.64 17.07 22.15
N SER A 671 -12.55 15.78 22.43
CA SER A 671 -11.78 15.26 23.57
C SER A 671 -10.84 14.16 23.14
N ALA A 672 -9.69 14.07 23.78
CA ALA A 672 -8.65 13.08 23.49
C ALA A 672 -8.29 12.28 24.73
N ARG A 673 -7.98 10.98 24.55
CA ARG A 673 -7.52 10.09 25.62
C ARG A 673 -6.38 9.21 25.09
N LEU A 674 -5.33 9.06 25.89
CA LEU A 674 -4.25 8.11 25.61
C LEU A 674 -4.64 6.72 26.16
N ASP A 675 -4.60 5.67 25.32
CA ASP A 675 -4.84 4.29 25.75
C ASP A 675 -3.56 3.62 26.31
N ALA A 676 -3.67 2.37 26.74
CA ALA A 676 -2.56 1.60 27.31
C ALA A 676 -1.45 1.30 26.28
N ASP A 677 -1.80 1.21 24.99
CA ASP A 677 -0.86 0.99 23.89
C ASP A 677 -0.27 2.31 23.35
N GLY A 678 -0.57 3.42 24.00
CA GLY A 678 -0.08 4.75 23.65
C GLY A 678 -0.78 5.36 22.42
N ASN A 679 -1.91 4.82 21.97
CA ASN A 679 -2.70 5.44 20.91
C ASN A 679 -3.49 6.62 21.47
N LEU A 680 -3.60 7.69 20.69
CA LEU A 680 -4.45 8.83 21.03
C LEU A 680 -5.82 8.63 20.41
N LEU A 681 -6.80 8.36 21.26
CA LEU A 681 -8.20 8.16 20.88
C LEU A 681 -8.93 9.50 20.99
N VAL A 682 -9.40 10.04 19.86
CA VAL A 682 -10.12 11.32 19.83
C VAL A 682 -11.60 11.05 19.60
N THR A 683 -12.45 11.60 20.48
CA THR A 683 -13.89 11.60 20.28
C THR A 683 -14.30 12.93 19.62
N VAL A 684 -14.90 12.81 18.45
CA VAL A 684 -15.39 13.92 17.65
C VAL A 684 -16.89 14.08 17.93
N ARG A 685 -17.27 15.24 18.47
CA ARG A 685 -18.70 15.56 18.62
C ARG A 685 -19.28 15.82 17.25
N VAL A 686 -20.04 14.88 16.76
CA VAL A 686 -20.86 15.06 15.57
C VAL A 686 -22.09 15.85 16.01
N GLY A 687 -22.17 17.13 15.64
CA GLY A 687 -23.32 17.95 15.98
C GLY A 687 -24.59 17.35 15.38
N GLU A 688 -25.67 17.30 16.16
CA GLU A 688 -27.01 17.22 15.59
C GLU A 688 -27.15 18.43 14.64
N THR A 689 -27.26 18.15 13.36
CA THR A 689 -27.64 19.15 12.36
C THR A 689 -29.04 19.64 12.75
N THR A 690 -29.10 20.84 13.37
CA THR A 690 -30.37 21.56 13.59
C THR A 690 -30.92 22.02 12.26
#